data_16058f72e48d96800a9d0c803616a539
#
_entry.id   16058f72e48d96800a9d0c803616a539
#
_cell.length_a   1.000
_cell.length_b   1.000
_cell.length_c   1.000
_cell.angle_alpha   90.00
_cell.angle_beta   90.00
_cell.angle_gamma   90.00
#
_symmetry.space_group_name_H-M   'P 1'
#
loop_
_entity.id
_entity.type
_entity.pdbx_description
1 polymer ?
#
loop_
_entity_poly.entity_id
_entity_poly.type
_entity_poly.pdbx_seq_one_letter_code
_entity_poly.pdbx_strand_id
1 'polypeptide(L)'
;MTPVSGEGRRRIGESVLRKEDDRYIRGAGNYSDDINKPRQCYATFVRADIPRGRILSIDTSAALQADGVIAVLTGRDYADDGHGPVVHRAIEGDPIDFRTPAFGGDDPVALQFNQWPLPVDEFHHVGEPLAVVIAETASAAEDAAELVTVDIEHLPSVIDTRQAAAPDAPQIHPEAPGNLCVHHRRGDEEAVMRALAASDTVVSGTFDVSRVAGGQMEPRSGIGEYDSGNDQYVITAGNQGVHRYREMIASALRVENERVRVICPDVGGGFGPRGHVNPEFVLLAWAAKRLGRPVKWTNTRIGSFISDWQGRDWVLDGELGMMRDGRINAYRLRLQGNIGAHTICYAPPANASRLATTAYDIPNASQELQVYLSNTLPVLPYRAAGRPEVHYVLERLIDMAAAETGIDRLACRTQNLIARDRMPFTTPTGLTYDVCDFDGALAHVARLCDWDDFENRRTEAQARGRLRGIGISPFIESPVGAPFEMARLEIDADGNTRIFAGTQNHGQGHESTYAQVVSDLLGIPFEKISLAPGDTGELPIGGGTHSDRSMRMMGTLLHRISKDIISQALPVAAKLLQSPEDEVSFGDGKFQASGNQDGTPEVSILDVTAALAEFPEFRKSAATGLVAVAEQKGRINAFPYGAAAAEVEIDPETGEMTLCNFCIVNDSGIAVNPMIVHGQVHGGIVQGVGQALGENVIYDTASGQILTGSFLDYMMPRADQFPAFQLDEIYVAPDTPADTNPLGIKAGGEAGTVPALAVVGNAVLDALSPLGIAEMDMPFTSANIWKAIDAAART
;
A
#
# COMPACT_ATOMS: atom_id res chain seq x y z
N MET A 1 7.33 0.47 25.62
CA MET A 1 8.63 -0.14 26.00
C MET A 1 9.75 0.83 25.67
N THR A 2 10.80 0.92 26.49
CA THR A 2 11.96 1.76 26.20
C THR A 2 12.80 1.08 25.10
N PRO A 3 13.15 1.78 24.02
CA PRO A 3 13.96 1.19 22.95
C PRO A 3 15.33 0.73 23.45
N VAL A 4 15.77 -0.43 22.93
CA VAL A 4 17.09 -0.99 23.25
C VAL A 4 18.12 -0.38 22.30
N SER A 5 19.18 0.17 22.86
CA SER A 5 20.33 0.69 22.11
C SER A 5 21.61 -0.03 22.54
N GLY A 6 22.64 0.00 21.69
CA GLY A 6 23.95 -0.63 21.94
C GLY A 6 24.27 -1.75 20.95
N GLU A 7 25.51 -2.25 21.03
CA GLU A 7 26.06 -3.29 20.14
C GLU A 7 25.63 -4.69 20.61
N GLY A 8 25.62 -5.66 19.69
CA GLY A 8 25.47 -7.08 19.97
C GLY A 8 24.24 -7.72 19.36
N ARG A 9 23.90 -8.92 19.85
CA ARG A 9 22.74 -9.68 19.40
C ARG A 9 21.43 -8.98 19.78
N ARG A 10 20.47 -8.97 18.84
CA ARG A 10 19.09 -8.48 19.05
C ARG A 10 18.10 -9.61 18.85
N ARG A 11 17.06 -9.64 19.70
CA ARG A 11 16.05 -10.69 19.67
C ARG A 11 14.75 -10.20 19.03
N ILE A 12 14.01 -11.11 18.40
CA ILE A 12 12.65 -10.88 17.98
C ILE A 12 11.80 -10.47 19.18
N GLY A 13 10.97 -9.43 19.05
CA GLY A 13 10.15 -8.86 20.12
C GLY A 13 10.80 -7.70 20.87
N GLU A 14 12.10 -7.43 20.68
CA GLU A 14 12.74 -6.25 21.24
C GLU A 14 12.41 -4.98 20.44
N SER A 15 12.13 -3.87 21.14
CA SER A 15 12.01 -2.55 20.52
C SER A 15 13.41 -1.97 20.25
N VAL A 16 13.98 -2.31 19.09
CA VAL A 16 15.30 -1.85 18.68
C VAL A 16 15.18 -0.57 17.87
N LEU A 17 16.04 0.43 18.13
CA LEU A 17 16.11 1.63 17.28
C LEU A 17 16.46 1.27 15.84
N ARG A 18 15.83 1.94 14.89
CA ARG A 18 16.09 1.69 13.47
C ARG A 18 17.51 2.12 13.10
N LYS A 19 18.28 1.21 12.55
CA LYS A 19 19.66 1.50 12.12
C LYS A 19 19.74 2.46 10.93
N GLU A 20 18.73 2.45 10.07
CA GLU A 20 18.61 3.36 8.94
C GLU A 20 18.34 4.81 9.33
N ASP A 21 17.78 5.08 10.53
CA ASP A 21 17.47 6.43 10.98
C ASP A 21 18.70 7.32 11.11
N ASP A 22 19.83 6.77 11.58
CA ASP A 22 21.07 7.55 11.77
C ASP A 22 21.50 8.26 10.48
N ARG A 23 21.48 7.54 9.33
CA ARG A 23 21.82 8.17 8.05
C ARG A 23 20.74 9.13 7.55
N TYR A 24 19.47 8.85 7.78
CA TYR A 24 18.38 9.74 7.32
C TYR A 24 18.36 11.08 8.06
N ILE A 25 18.46 11.08 9.39
CA ILE A 25 18.43 12.31 10.18
C ILE A 25 19.68 13.17 10.03
N ARG A 26 20.77 12.60 9.50
CA ARG A 26 22.01 13.33 9.20
C ARG A 26 22.11 13.80 7.75
N GLY A 27 21.09 13.57 6.93
CA GLY A 27 21.09 13.91 5.51
C GLY A 27 22.03 13.02 4.68
N ALA A 28 22.33 11.81 5.14
CA ALA A 28 23.17 10.83 4.44
C ALA A 28 22.33 9.72 3.76
N GLY A 29 21.01 9.93 3.62
CA GLY A 29 20.15 9.11 2.76
C GLY A 29 20.59 9.22 1.30
N ASN A 30 20.34 8.17 0.53
CA ASN A 30 20.70 8.11 -0.88
C ASN A 30 19.46 7.87 -1.71
N TYR A 31 18.64 8.92 -1.86
CA TYR A 31 17.41 8.90 -2.65
C TYR A 31 17.71 9.04 -4.14
N SER A 32 16.73 8.78 -4.98
CA SER A 32 16.93 8.80 -6.44
C SER A 32 17.47 10.14 -6.95
N ASP A 33 17.09 11.26 -6.35
CA ASP A 33 17.57 12.59 -6.75
C ASP A 33 18.99 12.90 -6.24
N ASP A 34 19.47 12.21 -5.21
CA ASP A 34 20.85 12.36 -4.73
C ASP A 34 21.87 11.71 -5.69
N ILE A 35 21.40 10.79 -6.53
CA ILE A 35 22.26 10.01 -7.43
C ILE A 35 22.57 10.82 -8.68
N ASN A 36 23.86 10.96 -8.97
CA ASN A 36 24.37 11.66 -10.15
C ASN A 36 25.38 10.80 -10.92
N LYS A 37 25.38 10.93 -12.24
CA LYS A 37 26.25 10.18 -13.14
C LYS A 37 27.09 11.12 -13.99
N PRO A 38 28.32 10.72 -14.36
CA PRO A 38 29.13 11.51 -15.27
C PRO A 38 28.43 11.76 -16.61
N ARG A 39 28.51 12.98 -17.13
CA ARG A 39 27.89 13.39 -18.40
C ARG A 39 26.36 13.27 -18.46
N GLN A 40 25.67 13.21 -17.32
CA GLN A 40 24.21 13.17 -17.32
C GLN A 40 23.62 14.44 -17.98
N CYS A 41 22.46 14.27 -18.56
CA CYS A 41 21.58 15.34 -19.00
C CYS A 41 20.25 15.25 -18.25
N TYR A 42 19.40 16.24 -18.41
CA TYR A 42 18.20 16.39 -17.61
C TYR A 42 16.94 16.40 -18.50
N ALA A 43 15.92 15.72 -18.07
CA ALA A 43 14.63 15.66 -18.76
C ALA A 43 13.58 16.53 -18.08
N THR A 44 12.69 17.11 -18.88
CA THR A 44 11.45 17.74 -18.45
C THR A 44 10.34 17.29 -19.39
N PHE A 45 9.14 17.05 -18.84
CA PHE A 45 8.01 16.56 -19.62
C PHE A 45 7.02 17.69 -19.92
N VAL A 46 6.72 17.87 -21.21
CA VAL A 46 5.56 18.66 -21.66
C VAL A 46 4.32 17.80 -21.39
N ARG A 47 3.35 18.34 -20.66
CA ARG A 47 2.17 17.61 -20.21
C ARG A 47 0.89 18.20 -20.76
N ALA A 48 -0.11 17.34 -20.92
CA ALA A 48 -1.47 17.74 -21.27
C ALA A 48 -2.04 18.67 -20.19
N ASP A 49 -2.63 19.76 -20.61
CA ASP A 49 -3.30 20.78 -19.79
C ASP A 49 -4.84 20.70 -19.87
N ILE A 50 -5.38 19.76 -20.65
CA ILE A 50 -6.80 19.46 -20.75
C ILE A 50 -7.05 17.96 -20.49
N PRO A 51 -8.28 17.55 -20.14
CA PRO A 51 -8.57 16.17 -19.73
C PRO A 51 -8.57 15.16 -20.87
N ARG A 52 -8.80 15.60 -22.12
CA ARG A 52 -8.77 14.75 -23.32
C ARG A 52 -8.57 15.57 -24.58
N GLY A 53 -7.73 15.10 -25.45
CA GLY A 53 -7.50 15.75 -26.74
C GLY A 53 -6.88 14.82 -27.75
N ARG A 54 -7.08 15.18 -29.03
CA ARG A 54 -6.35 14.59 -30.15
C ARG A 54 -5.18 15.50 -30.50
N ILE A 55 -3.98 14.93 -30.59
CA ILE A 55 -2.76 15.63 -30.98
C ILE A 55 -2.78 15.82 -32.49
N LEU A 56 -2.93 17.07 -32.93
CA LEU A 56 -2.86 17.41 -34.36
C LEU A 56 -1.42 17.60 -34.82
N SER A 57 -0.62 18.29 -34.01
CA SER A 57 0.83 18.46 -34.23
C SER A 57 1.56 18.83 -32.95
N ILE A 58 2.87 18.52 -32.89
CA ILE A 58 3.78 18.99 -31.86
C ILE A 58 4.94 19.71 -32.56
N ASP A 59 5.01 21.04 -32.39
CA ASP A 59 6.12 21.85 -32.91
C ASP A 59 7.22 21.98 -31.85
N THR A 60 8.35 21.35 -32.12
CA THR A 60 9.53 21.30 -31.27
C THR A 60 10.64 22.25 -31.73
N SER A 61 10.44 22.98 -32.82
CA SER A 61 11.46 23.74 -33.55
C SER A 61 12.10 24.86 -32.71
N ALA A 62 11.29 25.60 -31.94
CA ALA A 62 11.79 26.65 -31.06
C ALA A 62 12.58 26.07 -29.86
N ALA A 63 12.06 24.99 -29.25
CA ALA A 63 12.73 24.31 -28.14
C ALA A 63 14.08 23.71 -28.55
N LEU A 64 14.17 23.11 -29.74
CA LEU A 64 15.42 22.57 -30.26
C LEU A 64 16.49 23.62 -30.54
N GLN A 65 16.14 24.88 -30.69
CA GLN A 65 17.08 25.98 -30.88
C GLN A 65 17.48 26.69 -29.59
N ALA A 66 16.85 26.33 -28.47
CA ALA A 66 17.17 26.92 -27.16
C ALA A 66 18.53 26.44 -26.65
N ASP A 67 19.23 27.34 -25.96
CA ASP A 67 20.58 27.05 -25.45
C ASP A 67 20.59 25.86 -24.49
N GLY A 68 21.50 24.95 -24.73
CA GLY A 68 21.67 23.77 -23.88
C GLY A 68 20.71 22.62 -24.15
N VAL A 69 19.75 22.75 -25.06
CA VAL A 69 18.86 21.65 -25.45
C VAL A 69 19.60 20.63 -26.30
N ILE A 70 19.43 19.36 -25.95
CA ILE A 70 20.05 18.22 -26.62
C ILE A 70 19.06 17.53 -27.57
N ALA A 71 17.82 17.35 -27.10
CA ALA A 71 16.75 16.72 -27.88
C ALA A 71 15.37 17.12 -27.35
N VAL A 72 14.38 17.08 -28.23
CA VAL A 72 12.97 17.09 -27.89
C VAL A 72 12.33 15.88 -28.57
N LEU A 73 11.79 14.95 -27.79
CA LEU A 73 11.31 13.66 -28.27
C LEU A 73 9.82 13.54 -28.06
N THR A 74 9.11 12.97 -29.02
CA THR A 74 7.65 12.83 -29.08
C THR A 74 7.21 11.37 -29.07
N GLY A 75 5.91 11.13 -28.95
CA GLY A 75 5.33 9.79 -29.08
C GLY A 75 5.63 9.13 -30.43
N ARG A 76 5.74 9.94 -31.49
CA ARG A 76 6.13 9.41 -32.82
C ARG A 76 7.56 8.91 -32.86
N ASP A 77 8.50 9.66 -32.26
CA ASP A 77 9.90 9.20 -32.15
C ASP A 77 10.00 7.88 -31.38
N TYR A 78 9.22 7.75 -30.29
CA TYR A 78 9.18 6.54 -29.48
C TYR A 78 8.61 5.34 -30.27
N ALA A 79 7.54 5.53 -31.02
CA ALA A 79 6.93 4.51 -31.85
C ALA A 79 7.81 4.13 -33.06
N ASP A 80 8.45 5.10 -33.70
CA ASP A 80 9.36 4.89 -34.85
C ASP A 80 10.64 4.13 -34.45
N ASP A 81 11.10 4.24 -33.20
CA ASP A 81 12.18 3.41 -32.65
C ASP A 81 11.71 1.96 -32.35
N GLY A 82 10.45 1.64 -32.64
CA GLY A 82 9.89 0.28 -32.54
C GLY A 82 9.39 -0.13 -31.16
N HIS A 83 9.27 0.81 -30.25
CA HIS A 83 8.77 0.59 -28.88
C HIS A 83 7.22 0.51 -28.83
N GLY A 84 6.68 0.13 -27.69
CA GLY A 84 5.24 -0.08 -27.50
C GLY A 84 4.71 0.47 -26.18
N PRO A 85 3.41 0.24 -25.90
CA PRO A 85 2.81 0.67 -24.65
C PRO A 85 3.32 -0.13 -23.46
N VAL A 86 3.20 0.44 -22.26
CA VAL A 86 3.40 -0.27 -21.00
C VAL A 86 2.27 -1.26 -20.81
N VAL A 87 2.60 -2.52 -20.60
CA VAL A 87 1.63 -3.58 -20.27
C VAL A 87 1.61 -3.74 -18.75
N HIS A 88 0.62 -3.13 -18.09
CA HIS A 88 0.54 -3.12 -16.62
C HIS A 88 0.06 -4.44 -16.01
N ARG A 89 -0.48 -5.37 -16.83
CA ARG A 89 -1.01 -6.66 -16.35
C ARG A 89 -1.99 -6.48 -15.18
N ALA A 90 -2.96 -5.59 -15.35
CA ALA A 90 -3.94 -5.30 -14.31
C ALA A 90 -4.75 -6.53 -13.86
N ILE A 91 -4.84 -7.56 -14.71
CA ILE A 91 -5.62 -8.80 -14.50
C ILE A 91 -4.73 -10.03 -14.53
N GLU A 92 -3.99 -10.25 -15.61
CA GLU A 92 -3.18 -11.46 -15.83
C GLU A 92 -1.82 -11.36 -15.15
N GLY A 93 -1.45 -12.43 -14.44
CA GLY A 93 -0.15 -12.52 -13.78
C GLY A 93 0.04 -11.53 -12.65
N ASP A 94 -0.97 -10.70 -12.36
CA ASP A 94 -0.95 -9.93 -11.14
C ASP A 94 -1.01 -10.93 -9.98
N PRO A 95 0.06 -11.00 -9.19
CA PRO A 95 0.16 -11.92 -8.06
C PRO A 95 -0.86 -11.63 -6.96
N ILE A 96 -1.67 -10.57 -7.09
CA ILE A 96 -2.70 -10.16 -6.14
C ILE A 96 -4.01 -10.91 -6.37
N ASP A 97 -3.95 -12.18 -6.74
CA ASP A 97 -5.10 -13.07 -6.69
C ASP A 97 -6.26 -12.84 -7.67
N PHE A 98 -5.98 -12.20 -8.76
CA PHE A 98 -6.94 -12.20 -9.85
C PHE A 98 -7.12 -13.56 -10.53
N ARG A 99 -6.32 -14.57 -10.16
CA ARG A 99 -6.44 -15.95 -10.66
C ARG A 99 -7.47 -16.80 -9.94
N THR A 100 -7.76 -16.53 -8.69
CA THR A 100 -9.03 -16.97 -8.14
C THR A 100 -10.07 -16.09 -8.81
N PRO A 101 -11.26 -16.58 -9.11
CA PRO A 101 -12.23 -15.80 -9.85
C PRO A 101 -12.69 -14.57 -9.06
N ALA A 102 -11.74 -13.65 -8.81
CA ALA A 102 -12.05 -12.34 -8.29
C ALA A 102 -13.11 -11.69 -9.16
N PHE A 103 -13.00 -11.90 -10.44
CA PHE A 103 -13.95 -11.50 -11.47
C PHE A 103 -14.49 -12.74 -12.22
N GLY A 104 -14.67 -13.86 -11.52
CA GLY A 104 -15.35 -15.04 -12.03
C GLY A 104 -16.86 -14.87 -11.92
N GLY A 105 -17.62 -15.57 -12.75
CA GLY A 105 -19.06 -15.54 -12.80
C GLY A 105 -19.50 -15.78 -14.25
N ASP A 106 -20.79 -15.83 -14.46
CA ASP A 106 -21.36 -15.91 -15.81
C ASP A 106 -21.17 -14.55 -16.50
N ASP A 107 -20.26 -14.43 -17.46
CA ASP A 107 -19.92 -13.20 -18.19
C ASP A 107 -19.24 -12.07 -17.40
N PRO A 108 -18.08 -12.28 -16.76
CA PRO A 108 -17.37 -11.17 -16.13
C PRO A 108 -16.79 -10.22 -17.19
N VAL A 109 -17.01 -8.92 -17.02
CA VAL A 109 -16.30 -7.89 -17.76
C VAL A 109 -15.06 -7.51 -16.97
N ALA A 110 -13.88 -7.65 -17.56
CA ALA A 110 -12.61 -7.16 -17.03
C ALA A 110 -11.70 -6.79 -18.21
N LEU A 111 -11.70 -5.50 -18.56
CA LEU A 111 -10.97 -4.96 -19.70
C LEU A 111 -9.61 -4.44 -19.26
N GLN A 112 -8.62 -4.54 -20.13
CA GLN A 112 -7.29 -4.00 -19.91
C GLN A 112 -6.87 -3.15 -21.11
N PHE A 113 -6.44 -1.93 -20.81
CA PHE A 113 -5.90 -0.99 -21.78
C PHE A 113 -4.45 -0.70 -21.47
N ASN A 114 -3.58 -0.79 -22.47
CA ASN A 114 -2.17 -0.52 -22.34
C ASN A 114 -1.90 0.98 -22.47
N GLN A 115 -1.01 1.52 -21.62
CA GLN A 115 -0.66 2.93 -21.58
C GLN A 115 0.56 3.22 -22.46
N TRP A 116 0.42 4.11 -23.45
CA TRP A 116 1.58 4.65 -24.16
C TRP A 116 2.38 5.60 -23.27
N PRO A 117 3.71 5.45 -23.16
CA PRO A 117 4.54 6.38 -22.38
C PRO A 117 4.47 7.81 -22.91
N LEU A 118 4.38 8.00 -24.22
CA LEU A 118 4.03 9.22 -24.92
C LEU A 118 2.94 8.88 -25.95
N PRO A 119 1.75 9.45 -25.86
CA PRO A 119 0.69 9.23 -26.83
C PRO A 119 1.08 9.79 -28.19
N VAL A 120 0.64 9.10 -29.25
CA VAL A 120 0.87 9.51 -30.65
C VAL A 120 -0.32 10.31 -31.16
N ASP A 121 -1.53 9.86 -30.84
CA ASP A 121 -2.77 10.38 -31.42
C ASP A 121 -3.68 11.05 -30.38
N GLU A 122 -4.02 10.37 -29.29
CA GLU A 122 -4.92 10.89 -28.25
C GLU A 122 -4.33 10.70 -26.86
N PHE A 123 -4.55 11.70 -25.99
CA PHE A 123 -4.28 11.63 -24.55
C PHE A 123 -5.59 11.70 -23.77
N HIS A 124 -5.59 11.24 -22.51
CA HIS A 124 -6.81 10.92 -21.81
C HIS A 124 -6.97 11.56 -20.42
N HIS A 125 -5.97 12.28 -19.92
CA HIS A 125 -6.07 13.02 -18.65
C HIS A 125 -5.09 14.20 -18.58
N VAL A 126 -5.42 15.18 -17.74
CA VAL A 126 -4.49 16.26 -17.38
C VAL A 126 -3.22 15.67 -16.79
N GLY A 127 -2.06 16.19 -17.18
CA GLY A 127 -0.76 15.76 -16.69
C GLY A 127 -0.15 14.57 -17.44
N GLU A 128 -0.84 13.99 -18.44
CA GLU A 128 -0.27 12.95 -19.29
C GLU A 128 0.91 13.52 -20.12
N PRO A 129 2.08 12.87 -20.17
CA PRO A 129 3.25 13.40 -20.89
C PRO A 129 3.03 13.32 -22.40
N LEU A 130 3.25 14.44 -23.12
CA LEU A 130 3.09 14.57 -24.58
C LEU A 130 4.43 14.62 -25.32
N ALA A 131 5.45 15.21 -24.67
CA ALA A 131 6.82 15.25 -25.17
C ALA A 131 7.81 15.27 -24.00
N VAL A 132 9.06 14.92 -24.29
CA VAL A 132 10.16 15.05 -23.34
C VAL A 132 11.26 15.95 -23.93
N VAL A 133 11.62 16.99 -23.19
CA VAL A 133 12.74 17.88 -23.51
C VAL A 133 13.94 17.42 -22.70
N ILE A 134 15.08 17.32 -23.36
CA ILE A 134 16.34 16.87 -22.73
C ILE A 134 17.40 17.94 -22.98
N ALA A 135 18.03 18.42 -21.90
CA ALA A 135 19.01 19.50 -21.94
C ALA A 135 20.22 19.20 -21.01
N GLU A 136 21.26 20.04 -21.14
CA GLU A 136 22.48 19.95 -20.31
C GLU A 136 22.23 20.29 -18.84
N THR A 137 21.19 21.06 -18.52
CA THR A 137 20.77 21.42 -17.16
C THR A 137 19.26 21.25 -16.99
N ALA A 138 18.79 21.07 -15.76
CA ALA A 138 17.37 20.99 -15.46
C ALA A 138 16.63 22.28 -15.86
N SER A 139 17.18 23.46 -15.54
CA SER A 139 16.57 24.74 -15.90
C SER A 139 16.47 24.94 -17.42
N ALA A 140 17.50 24.54 -18.19
CA ALA A 140 17.41 24.65 -19.65
C ALA A 140 16.36 23.69 -20.23
N ALA A 141 16.13 22.52 -19.61
CA ALA A 141 15.07 21.61 -20.02
C ALA A 141 13.67 22.18 -19.68
N GLU A 142 13.52 22.82 -18.51
CA GLU A 142 12.27 23.48 -18.09
C GLU A 142 11.95 24.68 -19.00
N ASP A 143 12.90 25.60 -19.19
CA ASP A 143 12.71 26.77 -20.06
C ASP A 143 12.35 26.38 -21.52
N ALA A 144 13.01 25.33 -22.02
CA ALA A 144 12.76 24.83 -23.37
C ALA A 144 11.41 24.08 -23.49
N ALA A 145 10.93 23.45 -22.43
CA ALA A 145 9.63 22.79 -22.43
C ALA A 145 8.49 23.79 -22.66
N GLU A 146 8.61 25.04 -22.20
CA GLU A 146 7.65 26.12 -22.44
C GLU A 146 7.61 26.57 -23.91
N LEU A 147 8.63 26.29 -24.69
CA LEU A 147 8.72 26.59 -26.11
C LEU A 147 8.13 25.52 -27.03
N VAL A 148 7.77 24.35 -26.48
CA VAL A 148 7.09 23.30 -27.25
C VAL A 148 5.63 23.69 -27.40
N THR A 149 5.14 23.75 -28.63
CA THR A 149 3.73 24.03 -28.92
C THR A 149 3.01 22.80 -29.36
N VAL A 150 1.91 22.46 -28.70
CA VAL A 150 1.06 21.31 -29.06
C VAL A 150 -0.25 21.84 -29.59
N ASP A 151 -0.58 21.49 -30.84
CA ASP A 151 -1.88 21.79 -31.45
C ASP A 151 -2.84 20.63 -31.14
N ILE A 152 -3.96 20.94 -30.49
CA ILE A 152 -4.86 19.96 -29.89
C ILE A 152 -6.30 20.21 -30.35
N GLU A 153 -6.95 19.16 -30.86
CA GLU A 153 -8.40 19.11 -30.95
C GLU A 153 -8.98 18.67 -29.61
N HIS A 154 -9.77 19.53 -28.97
CA HIS A 154 -10.45 19.17 -27.70
C HIS A 154 -11.52 18.10 -27.96
N LEU A 155 -11.48 17.03 -27.19
CA LEU A 155 -12.47 15.97 -27.25
C LEU A 155 -13.38 15.99 -26.02
N PRO A 156 -14.62 15.51 -26.12
CA PRO A 156 -15.50 15.36 -24.96
C PRO A 156 -14.88 14.48 -23.90
N SER A 157 -14.97 14.88 -22.63
CA SER A 157 -14.39 14.19 -21.50
C SER A 157 -15.41 13.94 -20.40
N VAL A 158 -15.12 12.99 -19.53
CA VAL A 158 -15.91 12.68 -18.34
C VAL A 158 -15.00 12.49 -17.15
N ILE A 159 -15.32 13.10 -16.02
CA ILE A 159 -14.46 13.22 -14.85
C ILE A 159 -15.01 12.42 -13.66
N ASP A 160 -16.30 12.54 -13.43
CA ASP A 160 -16.99 11.95 -12.27
C ASP A 160 -17.48 10.53 -12.57
N THR A 161 -17.42 9.62 -11.58
CA THR A 161 -17.82 8.22 -11.71
C THR A 161 -19.30 8.05 -12.08
N ARG A 162 -20.19 8.86 -11.49
CA ARG A 162 -21.62 8.82 -11.80
C ARG A 162 -21.91 9.30 -13.22
N GLN A 163 -21.19 10.34 -13.66
CA GLN A 163 -21.25 10.82 -15.04
C GLN A 163 -20.70 9.78 -16.01
N ALA A 164 -19.61 9.10 -15.67
CA ALA A 164 -19.02 8.05 -16.52
C ALA A 164 -19.96 6.85 -16.74
N ALA A 165 -20.80 6.56 -15.74
CA ALA A 165 -21.80 5.50 -15.80
C ALA A 165 -23.09 5.91 -16.55
N ALA A 166 -23.26 7.17 -16.90
CA ALA A 166 -24.48 7.66 -17.59
C ALA A 166 -24.54 7.11 -19.04
N PRO A 167 -25.74 6.81 -19.56
CA PRO A 167 -25.88 6.23 -20.91
C PRO A 167 -25.37 7.11 -22.05
N ASP A 168 -25.31 8.43 -21.84
CA ASP A 168 -24.87 9.44 -22.80
C ASP A 168 -23.46 9.96 -22.51
N ALA A 169 -22.72 9.33 -21.59
CA ALA A 169 -21.36 9.71 -21.24
C ALA A 169 -20.41 9.62 -22.46
N PRO A 170 -19.48 10.57 -22.61
CA PRO A 170 -18.40 10.44 -23.58
C PRO A 170 -17.64 9.15 -23.36
N GLN A 171 -17.51 8.35 -24.42
CA GLN A 171 -16.79 7.09 -24.35
C GLN A 171 -15.28 7.33 -24.50
N ILE A 172 -14.49 6.85 -23.53
CA ILE A 172 -13.05 7.10 -23.46
C ILE A 172 -12.29 6.13 -24.38
N HIS A 173 -12.57 4.84 -24.27
CA HIS A 173 -12.01 3.81 -25.14
C HIS A 173 -13.15 3.12 -25.91
N PRO A 174 -13.04 2.98 -27.24
CA PRO A 174 -14.09 2.33 -28.05
C PRO A 174 -14.46 0.91 -27.59
N GLU A 175 -13.52 0.20 -26.99
CA GLU A 175 -13.69 -1.17 -26.51
C GLU A 175 -14.36 -1.27 -25.14
N ALA A 176 -14.60 -0.12 -24.45
CA ALA A 176 -15.28 -0.07 -23.16
C ALA A 176 -16.65 0.61 -23.27
N PRO A 177 -17.70 -0.07 -23.74
CA PRO A 177 -19.03 0.52 -23.84
C PRO A 177 -19.53 1.05 -22.50
N GLY A 178 -20.01 2.31 -22.47
CA GLY A 178 -20.43 2.96 -21.24
C GLY A 178 -19.31 3.18 -20.22
N ASN A 179 -18.04 3.22 -20.67
CA ASN A 179 -16.84 3.35 -19.84
C ASN A 179 -16.67 2.25 -18.78
N LEU A 180 -17.47 1.19 -18.84
CA LEU A 180 -17.44 0.08 -17.89
C LEU A 180 -16.27 -0.86 -18.22
N CYS A 181 -15.29 -0.94 -17.33
CA CYS A 181 -14.14 -1.82 -17.52
C CYS A 181 -14.11 -3.04 -16.60
N VAL A 182 -14.84 -3.02 -15.49
CA VAL A 182 -15.07 -4.21 -14.65
C VAL A 182 -16.53 -4.29 -14.26
N HIS A 183 -17.13 -5.47 -14.44
CA HIS A 183 -18.41 -5.82 -13.86
C HIS A 183 -18.34 -7.22 -13.25
N HIS A 184 -18.68 -7.31 -11.97
CA HIS A 184 -18.58 -8.56 -11.24
C HIS A 184 -19.60 -8.64 -10.10
N ARG A 185 -20.10 -9.83 -9.81
CA ARG A 185 -21.05 -10.11 -8.73
C ARG A 185 -20.58 -11.26 -7.86
N ARG A 186 -20.91 -11.17 -6.56
CA ARG A 186 -20.69 -12.22 -5.57
C ARG A 186 -21.90 -12.35 -4.65
N GLY A 187 -22.06 -13.55 -4.07
CA GLY A 187 -23.19 -13.86 -3.21
C GLY A 187 -24.46 -14.17 -3.99
N ASP A 188 -25.56 -14.41 -3.27
CA ASP A 188 -26.88 -14.74 -3.82
C ASP A 188 -27.82 -13.52 -3.67
N GLU A 189 -27.93 -12.73 -4.72
CA GLU A 189 -28.76 -11.52 -4.77
C GLU A 189 -30.22 -11.81 -4.48
N GLU A 190 -30.78 -12.92 -5.01
CA GLU A 190 -32.18 -13.26 -4.77
C GLU A 190 -32.44 -13.66 -3.31
N ALA A 191 -31.51 -14.40 -2.69
CA ALA A 191 -31.59 -14.73 -1.27
C ALA A 191 -31.51 -13.47 -0.41
N VAL A 192 -30.60 -12.54 -0.75
CA VAL A 192 -30.46 -11.26 -0.05
C VAL A 192 -31.75 -10.44 -0.16
N MET A 193 -32.34 -10.30 -1.33
CA MET A 193 -33.57 -9.54 -1.51
C MET A 193 -34.74 -10.15 -0.71
N ARG A 194 -34.86 -11.49 -0.65
CA ARG A 194 -35.85 -12.16 0.21
C ARG A 194 -35.58 -11.92 1.70
N ALA A 195 -34.34 -11.94 2.11
CA ALA A 195 -33.93 -11.72 3.50
C ALA A 195 -34.13 -10.26 3.93
N LEU A 196 -33.84 -9.27 3.07
CA LEU A 196 -34.18 -7.86 3.32
C LEU A 196 -35.68 -7.66 3.51
N ALA A 197 -36.51 -8.24 2.62
CA ALA A 197 -37.93 -8.14 2.72
C ALA A 197 -38.53 -8.82 3.99
N ALA A 198 -37.79 -9.76 4.58
CA ALA A 198 -38.16 -10.46 5.81
C ALA A 198 -37.60 -9.81 7.09
N SER A 199 -36.74 -8.80 6.95
CA SER A 199 -36.15 -8.08 8.09
C SER A 199 -37.14 -7.13 8.75
N ASP A 200 -37.04 -6.96 10.07
CA ASP A 200 -37.88 -6.04 10.84
C ASP A 200 -37.51 -4.58 10.57
N THR A 201 -36.23 -4.31 10.34
CA THR A 201 -35.68 -2.97 10.00
C THR A 201 -34.76 -3.10 8.80
N VAL A 202 -34.91 -2.19 7.85
CA VAL A 202 -33.97 -2.08 6.70
C VAL A 202 -33.49 -0.64 6.63
N VAL A 203 -32.18 -0.47 6.65
CA VAL A 203 -31.50 0.82 6.43
C VAL A 203 -30.71 0.78 5.14
N SER A 204 -30.61 1.93 4.48
CA SER A 204 -29.85 2.06 3.23
C SER A 204 -29.20 3.44 3.15
N GLY A 205 -28.12 3.54 2.40
CA GLY A 205 -27.44 4.80 2.14
C GLY A 205 -26.50 4.71 0.96
N THR A 206 -26.22 5.88 0.39
CA THR A 206 -25.14 6.08 -0.60
C THR A 206 -23.99 6.81 0.08
N PHE A 207 -22.78 6.32 -0.12
CA PHE A 207 -21.58 6.81 0.55
C PHE A 207 -20.49 7.15 -0.47
N ASP A 208 -20.03 8.40 -0.44
CA ASP A 208 -18.92 8.84 -1.25
C ASP A 208 -17.61 8.69 -0.46
N VAL A 209 -16.63 8.03 -1.08
CA VAL A 209 -15.27 7.95 -0.55
C VAL A 209 -14.35 8.77 -1.45
N SER A 210 -13.85 9.88 -0.92
CA SER A 210 -13.07 10.87 -1.66
C SER A 210 -11.81 10.29 -2.29
N ARG A 211 -11.42 10.82 -3.45
CA ARG A 211 -10.15 10.55 -4.10
C ARG A 211 -9.01 11.20 -3.32
N VAL A 212 -7.88 10.51 -3.18
CA VAL A 212 -6.71 10.99 -2.44
C VAL A 212 -5.43 10.91 -3.26
N ALA A 213 -4.51 11.85 -3.02
CA ALA A 213 -3.15 11.78 -3.51
C ALA A 213 -2.27 10.91 -2.60
N GLY A 214 -1.28 10.23 -3.16
CA GLY A 214 -0.33 9.43 -2.38
C GLY A 214 0.51 10.25 -1.39
N GLY A 215 0.76 11.53 -1.71
CA GLY A 215 1.37 12.52 -0.82
C GLY A 215 2.78 12.18 -0.34
N GLN A 216 3.52 11.34 -1.05
CA GLN A 216 4.89 10.97 -0.68
C GLN A 216 5.76 12.23 -0.53
N MET A 217 6.56 12.29 0.55
CA MET A 217 7.44 13.46 0.78
C MET A 217 8.53 13.57 -0.29
N GLU A 218 9.06 12.46 -0.78
CA GLU A 218 9.94 12.43 -1.94
C GLU A 218 9.10 12.54 -3.23
N PRO A 219 9.26 13.59 -4.06
CA PRO A 219 8.74 13.59 -5.42
C PRO A 219 9.35 12.43 -6.23
N ARG A 220 8.66 11.98 -7.28
CA ARG A 220 9.23 10.97 -8.17
C ARG A 220 10.48 11.52 -8.85
N SER A 221 11.54 10.71 -8.83
CA SER A 221 12.80 11.00 -9.52
C SER A 221 13.44 9.71 -10.01
N GLY A 222 14.33 9.83 -10.99
CA GLY A 222 15.08 8.68 -11.48
C GLY A 222 16.12 9.06 -12.51
N ILE A 223 16.99 8.12 -12.78
CA ILE A 223 18.02 8.23 -13.80
C ILE A 223 18.02 6.98 -14.68
N GLY A 224 17.93 7.20 -16.00
CA GLY A 224 18.06 6.19 -17.01
C GLY A 224 19.49 6.17 -17.56
N GLU A 225 20.05 4.98 -17.74
CA GLU A 225 21.35 4.74 -18.34
C GLU A 225 21.27 3.62 -19.37
N TYR A 226 22.21 3.57 -20.29
CA TYR A 226 22.37 2.45 -21.21
C TYR A 226 23.82 1.94 -21.18
N ASP A 227 23.98 0.71 -20.72
CA ASP A 227 25.25 0.01 -20.75
C ASP A 227 25.42 -0.66 -22.12
N SER A 228 26.21 -0.04 -22.99
CA SER A 228 26.47 -0.55 -24.33
C SER A 228 27.35 -1.81 -24.34
N GLY A 229 28.12 -2.06 -23.26
CA GLY A 229 28.94 -3.25 -23.13
C GLY A 229 28.14 -4.52 -22.91
N ASN A 230 27.05 -4.40 -22.14
CA ASN A 230 26.13 -5.49 -21.80
C ASN A 230 24.81 -5.42 -22.59
N ASP A 231 24.64 -4.44 -23.47
CA ASP A 231 23.36 -4.16 -24.18
C ASP A 231 22.17 -4.04 -23.22
N GLN A 232 22.33 -3.32 -22.10
CA GLN A 232 21.40 -3.29 -20.99
C GLN A 232 20.94 -1.87 -20.66
N TYR A 233 19.62 -1.69 -20.52
CA TYR A 233 19.02 -0.49 -19.94
C TYR A 233 19.11 -0.58 -18.42
N VAL A 234 19.52 0.50 -17.77
CA VAL A 234 19.60 0.60 -16.32
C VAL A 234 18.73 1.76 -15.85
N ILE A 235 17.81 1.48 -14.92
CA ILE A 235 16.95 2.47 -14.29
C ILE A 235 17.20 2.47 -12.79
N THR A 236 17.62 3.61 -12.25
CA THR A 236 17.69 3.84 -10.80
C THR A 236 16.55 4.76 -10.41
N ALA A 237 15.59 4.25 -9.63
CA ALA A 237 14.40 4.99 -9.21
C ALA A 237 13.78 4.37 -7.94
N GLY A 238 13.20 5.22 -7.07
CA GLY A 238 12.43 4.78 -5.91
C GLY A 238 11.13 4.08 -6.33
N ASN A 239 10.97 2.82 -5.89
CA ASN A 239 9.81 2.00 -6.24
C ASN A 239 9.48 0.97 -5.15
N GLN A 240 8.34 0.26 -5.32
CA GLN A 240 7.89 -0.79 -4.40
C GLN A 240 8.14 -2.22 -4.91
N GLY A 241 8.82 -2.39 -6.07
CA GLY A 241 9.10 -3.71 -6.63
C GLY A 241 9.94 -3.66 -7.89
N VAL A 242 11.28 -3.82 -7.76
CA VAL A 242 12.23 -3.72 -8.88
C VAL A 242 11.94 -4.72 -10.00
N HIS A 243 11.49 -5.93 -9.69
CA HIS A 243 11.22 -6.96 -10.69
C HIS A 243 9.99 -6.62 -11.53
N ARG A 244 8.91 -6.12 -10.90
CA ARG A 244 7.73 -5.64 -11.61
C ARG A 244 8.07 -4.45 -12.52
N TYR A 245 8.86 -3.51 -12.02
CA TYR A 245 9.36 -2.40 -12.84
C TYR A 245 10.15 -2.90 -14.05
N ARG A 246 11.07 -3.85 -13.84
CA ARG A 246 11.84 -4.49 -14.94
C ARG A 246 10.93 -5.05 -16.02
N GLU A 247 9.95 -5.86 -15.64
CA GLU A 247 9.01 -6.49 -16.57
C GLU A 247 8.20 -5.46 -17.40
N MET A 248 7.69 -4.43 -16.74
CA MET A 248 6.90 -3.39 -17.39
C MET A 248 7.77 -2.53 -18.33
N ILE A 249 8.98 -2.15 -17.91
CA ILE A 249 9.91 -1.40 -18.76
C ILE A 249 10.34 -2.25 -19.95
N ALA A 250 10.69 -3.51 -19.74
CA ALA A 250 11.08 -4.43 -20.79
C ALA A 250 9.95 -4.63 -21.83
N SER A 251 8.70 -4.78 -21.38
CA SER A 251 7.54 -4.92 -22.27
C SER A 251 7.33 -3.67 -23.13
N ALA A 252 7.45 -2.48 -22.55
CA ALA A 252 7.31 -1.21 -23.26
C ALA A 252 8.44 -0.97 -24.27
N LEU A 253 9.66 -1.32 -23.91
CA LEU A 253 10.83 -1.24 -24.79
C LEU A 253 10.92 -2.41 -25.78
N ARG A 254 10.02 -3.42 -25.66
CA ARG A 254 10.01 -4.65 -26.48
C ARG A 254 11.33 -5.38 -26.47
N VAL A 255 11.89 -5.58 -25.28
CA VAL A 255 13.13 -6.32 -25.04
C VAL A 255 12.91 -7.39 -23.97
N GLU A 256 13.84 -8.36 -23.89
CA GLU A 256 13.82 -9.37 -22.84
C GLU A 256 14.13 -8.74 -21.47
N ASN A 257 13.62 -9.34 -20.39
CA ASN A 257 13.77 -8.82 -19.02
C ASN A 257 15.25 -8.65 -18.61
N GLU A 258 16.13 -9.52 -19.07
CA GLU A 258 17.56 -9.52 -18.77
C GLU A 258 18.27 -8.28 -19.34
N ARG A 259 17.66 -7.65 -20.33
CA ARG A 259 18.16 -6.39 -20.92
C ARG A 259 17.74 -5.15 -20.12
N VAL A 260 17.00 -5.32 -19.04
CA VAL A 260 16.59 -4.22 -18.15
C VAL A 260 17.04 -4.53 -16.74
N ARG A 261 17.82 -3.65 -16.16
CA ARG A 261 18.20 -3.64 -14.74
C ARG A 261 17.52 -2.49 -14.03
N VAL A 262 16.87 -2.79 -12.91
CA VAL A 262 16.24 -1.79 -12.06
C VAL A 262 16.89 -1.81 -10.70
N ILE A 263 17.32 -0.63 -10.25
CA ILE A 263 17.94 -0.40 -8.94
C ILE A 263 17.05 0.52 -8.13
N CYS A 264 16.74 0.12 -6.92
CA CYS A 264 15.93 0.91 -5.99
C CYS A 264 16.82 1.40 -4.84
N PRO A 265 17.13 2.72 -4.79
CA PRO A 265 17.84 3.33 -3.67
C PRO A 265 16.93 3.52 -2.45
N ASP A 266 17.28 4.43 -1.54
CA ASP A 266 16.35 4.85 -0.48
C ASP A 266 15.09 5.46 -1.09
N VAL A 267 13.95 5.24 -0.43
CA VAL A 267 12.63 5.68 -0.95
C VAL A 267 11.89 6.49 0.09
N GLY A 268 11.51 7.70 -0.25
CA GLY A 268 10.80 8.65 0.60
C GLY A 268 9.27 8.47 0.60
N GLY A 269 8.82 7.22 0.81
CA GLY A 269 7.42 6.82 0.88
C GLY A 269 6.92 6.13 -0.38
N GLY A 270 6.07 5.11 -0.22
CA GLY A 270 5.47 4.36 -1.33
C GLY A 270 3.95 4.39 -1.30
N PHE A 271 3.34 3.90 -0.22
CA PHE A 271 1.92 3.85 0.10
C PHE A 271 1.01 3.16 -0.94
N GLY A 272 1.59 2.47 -1.93
CA GLY A 272 0.91 1.77 -3.02
C GLY A 272 1.12 2.38 -4.41
N PRO A 273 0.98 3.70 -4.65
CA PRO A 273 1.11 4.28 -6.00
C PRO A 273 2.47 4.04 -6.68
N ARG A 274 3.54 3.81 -5.93
CA ARG A 274 4.87 3.45 -6.48
C ARG A 274 5.03 1.95 -6.78
N GLY A 275 3.95 1.18 -6.75
CA GLY A 275 3.96 -0.26 -7.06
C GLY A 275 4.04 -0.60 -8.55
N HIS A 276 3.71 0.34 -9.43
CA HIS A 276 3.71 0.18 -10.89
C HIS A 276 4.57 1.25 -11.55
N VAL A 277 5.09 0.96 -12.75
CA VAL A 277 5.99 1.89 -13.45
C VAL A 277 5.22 3.06 -14.05
N ASN A 278 5.64 4.28 -13.74
CA ASN A 278 5.15 5.47 -14.41
C ASN A 278 5.84 5.64 -15.79
N PRO A 279 5.16 6.23 -16.77
CA PRO A 279 5.67 6.41 -18.13
C PRO A 279 7.06 7.04 -18.20
N GLU A 280 7.33 7.99 -17.33
CA GLU A 280 8.59 8.75 -17.30
C GLU A 280 9.80 7.82 -17.17
N PHE A 281 9.74 6.76 -16.36
CA PHE A 281 10.88 5.87 -16.17
C PHE A 281 11.20 5.04 -17.42
N VAL A 282 10.20 4.70 -18.21
CA VAL A 282 10.40 4.07 -19.53
C VAL A 282 11.09 5.04 -20.48
N LEU A 283 10.65 6.31 -20.46
CA LEU A 283 11.18 7.36 -21.32
C LEU A 283 12.63 7.73 -20.96
N LEU A 284 12.99 7.73 -19.68
CA LEU A 284 14.38 7.92 -19.26
C LEU A 284 15.30 6.80 -19.78
N ALA A 285 14.86 5.55 -19.72
CA ALA A 285 15.60 4.41 -20.24
C ALA A 285 15.81 4.50 -21.76
N TRP A 286 14.73 4.77 -22.49
CA TRP A 286 14.75 4.94 -23.93
C TRP A 286 15.64 6.09 -24.37
N ALA A 287 15.46 7.27 -23.79
CA ALA A 287 16.24 8.47 -24.11
C ALA A 287 17.71 8.26 -23.82
N ALA A 288 18.07 7.60 -22.73
CA ALA A 288 19.47 7.32 -22.40
C ALA A 288 20.18 6.50 -23.47
N LYS A 289 19.50 5.49 -24.03
CA LYS A 289 20.05 4.72 -25.16
C LYS A 289 20.18 5.57 -26.42
N ARG A 290 19.12 6.30 -26.76
CA ARG A 290 19.07 7.14 -27.97
C ARG A 290 20.17 8.21 -27.99
N LEU A 291 20.48 8.79 -26.82
CA LEU A 291 21.48 9.85 -26.68
C LEU A 291 22.89 9.36 -26.31
N GLY A 292 23.06 8.11 -25.89
CA GLY A 292 24.31 7.58 -25.37
C GLY A 292 24.83 8.29 -24.12
N ARG A 293 23.90 8.83 -23.30
CA ARG A 293 24.16 9.59 -22.07
C ARG A 293 23.13 9.23 -20.99
N PRO A 294 23.51 9.24 -19.70
CA PRO A 294 22.53 9.16 -18.63
C PRO A 294 21.52 10.31 -18.70
N VAL A 295 20.24 10.00 -18.47
CA VAL A 295 19.15 10.99 -18.45
C VAL A 295 18.50 10.97 -17.08
N LYS A 296 18.56 12.10 -16.36
CA LYS A 296 18.00 12.31 -15.03
C LYS A 296 16.74 13.14 -15.12
N TRP A 297 15.76 12.80 -14.28
CA TRP A 297 14.56 13.58 -14.08
C TRP A 297 14.15 13.60 -12.62
N THR A 298 13.68 14.73 -12.14
CA THR A 298 13.09 14.92 -10.82
C THR A 298 11.79 15.70 -10.96
N ASN A 299 10.70 15.16 -10.44
CA ASN A 299 9.41 15.83 -10.48
C ASN A 299 9.36 16.99 -9.47
N THR A 300 8.60 18.02 -9.79
CA THR A 300 8.27 19.06 -8.81
C THR A 300 7.13 18.62 -7.91
N ARG A 301 6.88 19.29 -6.78
CA ARG A 301 5.73 18.98 -5.93
C ARG A 301 4.40 19.23 -6.64
N ILE A 302 4.29 20.33 -7.39
CA ILE A 302 3.11 20.63 -8.21
C ILE A 302 2.98 19.56 -9.31
N GLY A 303 4.09 19.25 -9.98
CA GLY A 303 4.12 18.17 -10.96
C GLY A 303 3.66 16.83 -10.40
N SER A 304 3.96 16.52 -9.14
CA SER A 304 3.48 15.31 -8.49
C SER A 304 1.96 15.29 -8.34
N PHE A 305 1.32 16.39 -7.95
CA PHE A 305 -0.14 16.44 -7.85
C PHE A 305 -0.87 16.20 -9.18
N ILE A 306 -0.27 16.59 -10.29
CA ILE A 306 -0.86 16.47 -11.64
C ILE A 306 -0.40 15.23 -12.42
N SER A 307 0.54 14.43 -11.89
CA SER A 307 1.08 13.28 -12.62
C SER A 307 1.34 12.02 -11.77
N ASP A 308 1.32 12.11 -10.43
CA ASP A 308 1.41 10.92 -9.58
C ASP A 308 0.04 10.27 -9.50
N TRP A 309 0.02 8.94 -9.55
CA TRP A 309 -1.22 8.19 -9.46
C TRP A 309 -1.90 8.35 -8.11
N GLN A 310 -3.21 8.31 -8.12
CA GLN A 310 -4.08 8.61 -6.99
C GLN A 310 -4.70 7.34 -6.40
N GLY A 311 -5.49 7.46 -5.35
CA GLY A 311 -6.17 6.33 -4.72
C GLY A 311 -7.62 6.63 -4.39
N ARG A 312 -8.37 5.59 -4.01
CA ARG A 312 -9.78 5.66 -3.59
C ARG A 312 -10.73 6.00 -4.74
N ASP A 313 -11.66 6.95 -4.55
CA ASP A 313 -12.66 7.43 -5.51
C ASP A 313 -13.79 6.40 -5.77
N TRP A 314 -14.68 6.30 -4.81
CA TRP A 314 -15.77 5.33 -4.82
C TRP A 314 -17.11 5.97 -4.53
N VAL A 315 -18.14 5.42 -5.17
CA VAL A 315 -19.54 5.59 -4.80
C VAL A 315 -20.08 4.22 -4.38
N LEU A 316 -20.61 4.13 -3.20
CA LEU A 316 -21.01 2.86 -2.59
C LEU A 316 -22.46 2.95 -2.11
N ASP A 317 -23.32 2.09 -2.65
CA ASP A 317 -24.70 1.94 -2.16
C ASP A 317 -24.78 0.70 -1.28
N GLY A 318 -25.28 0.87 -0.06
CA GLY A 318 -25.45 -0.21 0.91
C GLY A 318 -26.87 -0.34 1.40
N GLU A 319 -27.31 -1.56 1.63
CA GLU A 319 -28.59 -1.90 2.29
C GLU A 319 -28.35 -2.98 3.34
N LEU A 320 -28.83 -2.77 4.55
CA LEU A 320 -28.70 -3.72 5.66
C LEU A 320 -30.04 -4.01 6.29
N GLY A 321 -30.36 -5.29 6.36
CA GLY A 321 -31.56 -5.80 7.03
C GLY A 321 -31.22 -6.35 8.41
N MET A 322 -31.97 -5.92 9.43
CA MET A 322 -31.83 -6.31 10.83
C MET A 322 -33.13 -6.88 11.38
N MET A 323 -33.01 -7.93 12.17
CA MET A 323 -34.12 -8.51 12.91
C MET A 323 -34.37 -7.73 14.22
N ARG A 324 -35.54 -7.84 14.81
CA ARG A 324 -35.92 -7.14 16.04
C ARG A 324 -35.00 -7.42 17.24
N ASP A 325 -34.35 -8.57 17.24
CA ASP A 325 -33.36 -8.94 18.27
C ASP A 325 -31.93 -8.40 17.99
N GLY A 326 -31.77 -7.60 16.96
CA GLY A 326 -30.51 -6.96 16.57
C GLY A 326 -29.58 -7.81 15.69
N ARG A 327 -29.98 -9.02 15.30
CA ARG A 327 -29.19 -9.83 14.37
C ARG A 327 -29.29 -9.30 12.95
N ILE A 328 -28.14 -9.14 12.30
CA ILE A 328 -28.08 -8.78 10.89
C ILE A 328 -28.53 -10.00 10.07
N ASN A 329 -29.59 -9.81 9.28
CA ASN A 329 -30.18 -10.86 8.44
C ASN A 329 -29.68 -10.83 7.00
N ALA A 330 -29.43 -9.62 6.46
CA ALA A 330 -29.02 -9.43 5.08
C ALA A 330 -28.14 -8.20 4.89
N TYR A 331 -27.24 -8.27 3.91
CA TYR A 331 -26.44 -7.14 3.47
C TYR A 331 -26.28 -7.16 1.95
N ARG A 332 -26.57 -6.05 1.32
CA ARG A 332 -26.38 -5.80 -0.10
C ARG A 332 -25.46 -4.63 -0.31
N LEU A 333 -24.46 -4.80 -1.17
CA LEU A 333 -23.47 -3.74 -1.47
C LEU A 333 -23.32 -3.58 -2.99
N ARG A 334 -23.48 -2.36 -3.47
CA ARG A 334 -23.04 -1.97 -4.82
C ARG A 334 -21.81 -1.07 -4.72
N LEU A 335 -20.77 -1.41 -5.45
CA LEU A 335 -19.53 -0.67 -5.49
C LEU A 335 -19.34 -0.09 -6.90
N GLN A 336 -19.24 1.22 -7.01
CA GLN A 336 -18.91 1.92 -8.24
C GLN A 336 -17.57 2.63 -8.04
N GLY A 337 -16.53 2.11 -8.69
CA GLY A 337 -15.15 2.63 -8.59
C GLY A 337 -14.72 3.39 -9.84
N ASN A 338 -13.91 4.41 -9.64
CA ASN A 338 -13.19 5.09 -10.71
C ASN A 338 -11.80 4.49 -10.86
N ILE A 339 -11.38 4.14 -12.07
CA ILE A 339 -10.01 3.66 -12.35
C ILE A 339 -9.13 4.74 -13.01
N GLY A 340 -9.72 5.89 -13.37
CA GLY A 340 -9.07 6.90 -14.20
C GLY A 340 -9.00 6.53 -15.67
N ALA A 341 -8.08 7.15 -16.40
CA ALA A 341 -8.00 7.02 -17.85
C ALA A 341 -7.36 5.71 -18.33
N HIS A 342 -6.61 5.01 -17.47
CA HIS A 342 -5.88 3.80 -17.83
C HIS A 342 -6.06 2.71 -16.77
N THR A 343 -6.20 1.46 -17.22
CA THR A 343 -6.38 0.30 -16.35
C THR A 343 -5.03 -0.23 -15.84
N ILE A 344 -4.47 0.45 -14.84
CA ILE A 344 -3.15 0.12 -14.32
C ILE A 344 -3.20 -1.06 -13.34
N CYS A 345 -4.16 -1.05 -12.39
CA CYS A 345 -4.23 -2.04 -11.33
C CYS A 345 -5.64 -2.19 -10.78
N TYR A 346 -6.15 -3.42 -10.76
CA TYR A 346 -7.47 -3.74 -10.18
C TYR A 346 -7.41 -4.28 -8.74
N ALA A 347 -6.28 -4.12 -8.03
CA ALA A 347 -6.19 -4.56 -6.64
C ALA A 347 -7.21 -3.89 -5.71
N PRO A 348 -7.46 -2.56 -5.77
CA PRO A 348 -8.47 -1.93 -4.92
C PRO A 348 -9.87 -2.54 -5.11
N PRO A 349 -10.44 -2.63 -6.33
CA PRO A 349 -11.76 -3.23 -6.53
C PRO A 349 -11.82 -4.71 -6.16
N ALA A 350 -10.78 -5.48 -6.43
CA ALA A 350 -10.74 -6.89 -6.06
C ALA A 350 -10.72 -7.11 -4.54
N ASN A 351 -9.99 -6.28 -3.80
CA ASN A 351 -9.96 -6.35 -2.34
C ASN A 351 -11.28 -5.93 -1.71
N ALA A 352 -11.88 -4.84 -2.18
CA ALA A 352 -13.21 -4.40 -1.75
C ALA A 352 -14.25 -5.50 -1.96
N SER A 353 -14.29 -6.09 -3.14
CA SER A 353 -15.22 -7.17 -3.48
C SER A 353 -15.09 -8.40 -2.57
N ARG A 354 -13.88 -8.77 -2.16
CA ARG A 354 -13.66 -9.97 -1.33
C ARG A 354 -14.04 -9.76 0.13
N LEU A 355 -13.89 -8.55 0.66
CA LEU A 355 -14.06 -8.23 2.08
C LEU A 355 -15.40 -7.55 2.40
N ALA A 356 -16.40 -7.68 1.54
CA ALA A 356 -17.67 -6.97 1.68
C ALA A 356 -18.37 -7.15 3.06
N THR A 357 -18.29 -8.34 3.68
CA THR A 357 -18.90 -8.61 4.99
C THR A 357 -17.99 -8.34 6.19
N THR A 358 -16.75 -7.94 5.95
CA THR A 358 -15.75 -7.61 6.97
C THR A 358 -15.66 -8.62 8.11
N ALA A 359 -15.81 -8.22 9.38
CA ALA A 359 -15.70 -9.06 10.56
C ALA A 359 -17.03 -9.73 11.00
N TYR A 360 -18.10 -9.56 10.23
CA TYR A 360 -19.46 -9.95 10.65
C TYR A 360 -19.96 -11.25 10.02
N ASP A 361 -20.69 -12.01 10.84
CA ASP A 361 -21.43 -13.22 10.45
C ASP A 361 -22.78 -12.84 9.86
N ILE A 362 -22.79 -12.45 8.61
CA ILE A 362 -23.99 -12.06 7.88
C ILE A 362 -24.44 -13.24 7.01
N PRO A 363 -25.60 -13.86 7.27
CA PRO A 363 -25.99 -15.10 6.59
C PRO A 363 -26.33 -14.90 5.10
N ASN A 364 -26.84 -13.73 4.74
CA ASN A 364 -27.22 -13.40 3.37
C ASN A 364 -26.51 -12.12 2.93
N ALA A 365 -25.47 -12.26 2.12
CA ALA A 365 -24.72 -11.13 1.59
C ALA A 365 -24.52 -11.25 0.08
N SER A 366 -24.71 -10.15 -0.61
CA SER A 366 -24.39 -10.00 -2.03
C SER A 366 -23.70 -8.68 -2.32
N GLN A 367 -22.89 -8.67 -3.37
CA GLN A 367 -22.25 -7.45 -3.85
C GLN A 367 -22.21 -7.42 -5.37
N GLU A 368 -22.33 -6.21 -5.92
CA GLU A 368 -22.12 -5.90 -7.32
C GLU A 368 -21.01 -4.86 -7.44
N LEU A 369 -19.97 -5.18 -8.18
CA LEU A 369 -18.83 -4.31 -8.47
C LEU A 369 -18.90 -3.83 -9.90
N GLN A 370 -18.82 -2.51 -10.08
CA GLN A 370 -18.70 -1.84 -11.36
C GLN A 370 -17.52 -0.86 -11.30
N VAL A 371 -16.60 -0.93 -12.24
CA VAL A 371 -15.46 -0.02 -12.32
C VAL A 371 -15.49 0.72 -13.64
N TYR A 372 -15.42 2.02 -13.58
CA TYR A 372 -15.55 2.91 -14.73
C TYR A 372 -14.25 3.64 -15.04
N LEU A 373 -14.04 3.89 -16.32
CA LEU A 373 -13.01 4.79 -16.81
C LEU A 373 -13.47 6.25 -16.68
N SER A 374 -12.54 7.16 -16.46
CA SER A 374 -12.75 8.60 -16.51
C SER A 374 -11.52 9.31 -17.04
N ASN A 375 -11.66 10.56 -17.49
CA ASN A 375 -10.54 11.39 -17.95
C ASN A 375 -9.78 12.03 -16.79
N THR A 376 -9.39 11.21 -15.82
CA THR A 376 -8.63 11.58 -14.63
C THR A 376 -7.36 10.76 -14.53
N LEU A 377 -6.44 11.14 -13.65
CA LEU A 377 -5.28 10.32 -13.30
C LEU A 377 -5.70 8.90 -12.91
N PRO A 378 -4.93 7.87 -13.27
CA PRO A 378 -5.20 6.51 -12.85
C PRO A 378 -5.28 6.37 -11.32
N VAL A 379 -6.21 5.50 -10.88
CA VAL A 379 -6.38 5.12 -9.48
C VAL A 379 -5.64 3.81 -9.22
N LEU A 380 -4.76 3.83 -8.23
CA LEU A 380 -3.95 2.71 -7.81
C LEU A 380 -4.21 2.35 -6.33
N PRO A 381 -3.63 1.25 -5.85
CA PRO A 381 -3.63 0.98 -4.44
C PRO A 381 -3.11 2.19 -3.64
N TYR A 382 -3.92 2.65 -2.69
CA TYR A 382 -3.52 3.53 -1.63
C TYR A 382 -3.74 2.77 -0.32
N ARG A 383 -2.81 2.81 0.60
CA ARG A 383 -2.72 2.03 1.85
C ARG A 383 -4.04 1.39 2.29
N ALA A 384 -4.05 0.07 2.45
CA ALA A 384 -5.22 -0.77 2.72
C ALA A 384 -6.26 -0.87 1.56
N ALA A 385 -5.90 -0.50 0.36
CA ALA A 385 -6.68 -0.44 -0.88
C ALA A 385 -7.95 -1.32 -0.93
N GLY A 386 -9.12 -0.71 -0.98
CA GLY A 386 -10.45 -1.35 -1.05
C GLY A 386 -11.05 -1.74 0.31
N ARG A 387 -10.28 -1.80 1.38
CA ARG A 387 -10.75 -2.27 2.69
C ARG A 387 -11.38 -1.15 3.53
N PRO A 388 -10.79 0.04 3.68
CA PRO A 388 -11.43 1.13 4.41
C PRO A 388 -12.80 1.49 3.85
N GLU A 389 -12.96 1.39 2.53
CA GLU A 389 -14.19 1.72 1.83
C GLU A 389 -15.35 0.80 2.24
N VAL A 390 -15.12 -0.52 2.22
CA VAL A 390 -16.18 -1.48 2.58
C VAL A 390 -16.46 -1.51 4.08
N HIS A 391 -15.41 -1.30 4.92
CA HIS A 391 -15.62 -1.15 6.36
C HIS A 391 -16.44 0.09 6.66
N TYR A 392 -16.14 1.23 6.01
CA TYR A 392 -16.90 2.46 6.20
C TYR A 392 -18.41 2.26 5.94
N VAL A 393 -18.78 1.70 4.80
CA VAL A 393 -20.20 1.50 4.45
C VAL A 393 -20.91 0.60 5.45
N LEU A 394 -20.34 -0.58 5.74
CA LEU A 394 -21.00 -1.54 6.62
C LEU A 394 -21.14 -0.99 8.04
N GLU A 395 -20.12 -0.35 8.56
CA GLU A 395 -20.11 0.25 9.90
C GLU A 395 -21.06 1.44 10.03
N ARG A 396 -21.22 2.24 8.95
CA ARG A 396 -22.26 3.28 8.89
C ARG A 396 -23.66 2.69 8.94
N LEU A 397 -23.93 1.66 8.15
CA LEU A 397 -25.25 1.01 8.13
C LEU A 397 -25.58 0.33 9.48
N ILE A 398 -24.58 -0.24 10.16
CA ILE A 398 -24.77 -0.81 11.50
C ILE A 398 -25.15 0.29 12.50
N ASP A 399 -24.49 1.45 12.47
CA ASP A 399 -24.86 2.57 13.35
C ASP A 399 -26.26 3.11 13.04
N MET A 400 -26.63 3.22 11.75
CA MET A 400 -27.98 3.63 11.32
C MET A 400 -29.05 2.62 11.81
N ALA A 401 -28.79 1.32 11.66
CA ALA A 401 -29.70 0.28 12.12
C ALA A 401 -29.79 0.23 13.65
N ALA A 402 -28.72 0.44 14.36
CA ALA A 402 -28.69 0.54 15.82
C ALA A 402 -29.53 1.74 16.31
N ALA A 403 -29.41 2.90 15.66
CA ALA A 403 -30.22 4.09 15.96
C ALA A 403 -31.72 3.85 15.72
N GLU A 404 -32.09 3.23 14.59
CA GLU A 404 -33.49 2.96 14.24
C GLU A 404 -34.14 1.94 15.18
N THR A 405 -33.36 0.93 15.61
CA THR A 405 -33.86 -0.13 16.52
C THR A 405 -33.76 0.22 18.00
N GLY A 406 -32.98 1.24 18.37
CA GLY A 406 -32.68 1.60 19.75
C GLY A 406 -31.75 0.63 20.47
N ILE A 407 -31.06 -0.23 19.76
CA ILE A 407 -30.05 -1.17 20.29
C ILE A 407 -28.74 -0.43 20.49
N ASP A 408 -28.05 -0.72 21.60
CA ASP A 408 -26.71 -0.17 21.84
C ASP A 408 -25.72 -0.56 20.71
N ARG A 409 -24.93 0.40 20.25
CA ARG A 409 -24.04 0.23 19.08
C ARG A 409 -22.93 -0.80 19.30
N LEU A 410 -22.40 -0.91 20.52
CA LEU A 410 -21.41 -1.92 20.89
C LEU A 410 -22.06 -3.30 20.97
N ALA A 411 -23.21 -3.40 21.62
CA ALA A 411 -23.97 -4.66 21.72
C ALA A 411 -24.42 -5.17 20.34
N CYS A 412 -24.85 -4.28 19.44
CA CYS A 412 -25.22 -4.60 18.07
C CYS A 412 -24.04 -5.23 17.30
N ARG A 413 -22.82 -4.69 17.46
CA ARG A 413 -21.63 -5.26 16.85
C ARG A 413 -21.26 -6.60 17.46
N THR A 414 -21.15 -6.67 18.78
CA THR A 414 -20.72 -7.87 19.51
C THR A 414 -21.53 -9.10 19.12
N GLN A 415 -22.86 -8.98 19.06
CA GLN A 415 -23.73 -10.13 18.75
C GLN A 415 -23.66 -10.60 17.29
N ASN A 416 -23.13 -9.79 16.38
CA ASN A 416 -23.05 -10.08 14.95
C ASN A 416 -21.63 -10.42 14.47
N LEU A 417 -20.63 -10.41 15.36
CA LEU A 417 -19.25 -10.80 15.00
C LEU A 417 -19.16 -12.28 14.65
N ILE A 418 -18.24 -12.61 13.77
CA ILE A 418 -17.87 -14.02 13.54
C ILE A 418 -17.20 -14.54 14.82
N ALA A 419 -17.82 -15.52 15.45
CA ALA A 419 -17.33 -16.10 16.69
C ALA A 419 -16.01 -16.88 16.47
N ARG A 420 -15.09 -16.78 17.44
CA ARG A 420 -13.79 -17.41 17.36
C ARG A 420 -13.83 -18.94 17.17
N ASP A 421 -14.81 -19.61 17.76
CA ASP A 421 -14.99 -21.06 17.65
C ASP A 421 -15.52 -21.54 16.29
N ARG A 422 -15.91 -20.59 15.42
CA ARG A 422 -16.32 -20.86 14.03
C ARG A 422 -15.18 -20.71 13.03
N MET A 423 -13.98 -20.32 13.48
CA MET A 423 -12.81 -20.20 12.61
C MET A 423 -12.19 -21.56 12.28
N PRO A 424 -11.68 -21.80 11.04
CA PRO A 424 -11.69 -20.87 9.89
C PRO A 424 -13.10 -20.66 9.34
N PHE A 425 -13.42 -19.41 8.96
CA PHE A 425 -14.75 -19.01 8.53
C PHE A 425 -14.79 -18.58 7.06
N THR A 426 -15.70 -19.18 6.26
CA THR A 426 -15.92 -18.77 4.87
C THR A 426 -17.10 -17.83 4.79
N THR A 427 -16.87 -16.61 4.30
CA THR A 427 -17.90 -15.60 4.11
C THR A 427 -18.86 -15.96 2.98
N PRO A 428 -20.10 -15.43 2.93
CA PRO A 428 -21.01 -15.63 1.80
C PRO A 428 -20.45 -15.12 0.46
N THR A 429 -19.49 -14.21 0.49
CA THR A 429 -18.78 -13.72 -0.69
C THR A 429 -17.57 -14.58 -1.11
N GLY A 430 -17.31 -15.68 -0.38
CA GLY A 430 -16.38 -16.75 -0.75
C GLY A 430 -14.93 -16.57 -0.28
N LEU A 431 -14.62 -15.63 0.64
CA LEU A 431 -13.31 -15.53 1.26
C LEU A 431 -13.28 -16.33 2.57
N THR A 432 -12.22 -17.11 2.79
CA THR A 432 -12.02 -17.85 4.03
C THR A 432 -10.98 -17.14 4.90
N TYR A 433 -11.41 -16.75 6.11
CA TYR A 433 -10.53 -16.23 7.16
C TYR A 433 -9.90 -17.38 7.94
N ASP A 434 -8.67 -17.20 8.41
CA ASP A 434 -8.00 -18.08 9.34
C ASP A 434 -8.49 -17.85 10.79
N VAL A 435 -7.59 -17.83 11.77
CA VAL A 435 -7.96 -17.63 13.17
C VAL A 435 -7.99 -16.16 13.53
N CYS A 436 -9.18 -15.64 13.88
CA CYS A 436 -9.42 -14.28 14.39
C CYS A 436 -10.20 -14.33 15.70
N ASP A 437 -10.00 -13.32 16.56
CA ASP A 437 -10.74 -13.10 17.81
C ASP A 437 -11.32 -11.67 17.80
N PHE A 438 -12.35 -11.48 16.97
CA PHE A 438 -12.98 -10.17 16.80
C PHE A 438 -13.65 -9.66 18.07
N ASP A 439 -14.29 -10.56 18.84
CA ASP A 439 -14.96 -10.22 20.09
C ASP A 439 -13.93 -9.75 21.14
N GLY A 440 -12.83 -10.49 21.29
CA GLY A 440 -11.73 -10.11 22.19
C GLY A 440 -11.13 -8.75 21.83
N ALA A 441 -10.92 -8.48 20.52
CA ALA A 441 -10.39 -7.19 20.05
C ALA A 441 -11.38 -6.04 20.31
N LEU A 442 -12.68 -6.24 20.00
CA LEU A 442 -13.72 -5.22 20.21
C LEU A 442 -13.91 -4.91 21.70
N ALA A 443 -13.98 -5.94 22.55
CA ALA A 443 -14.09 -5.77 24.00
C ALA A 443 -12.84 -5.06 24.58
N HIS A 444 -11.64 -5.32 24.01
CA HIS A 444 -10.42 -4.68 24.47
C HIS A 444 -10.39 -3.19 24.10
N VAL A 445 -10.69 -2.83 22.86
CA VAL A 445 -10.71 -1.42 22.44
C VAL A 445 -11.81 -0.62 23.17
N ALA A 446 -12.96 -1.24 23.47
CA ALA A 446 -14.03 -0.61 24.25
C ALA A 446 -13.54 -0.23 25.66
N ARG A 447 -12.77 -1.10 26.32
CA ARG A 447 -12.11 -0.75 27.61
C ARG A 447 -11.04 0.31 27.44
N LEU A 448 -10.24 0.23 26.38
CA LEU A 448 -9.12 1.15 26.14
C LEU A 448 -9.60 2.58 25.90
N CYS A 449 -10.75 2.77 25.23
CA CYS A 449 -11.35 4.08 24.99
C CYS A 449 -12.31 4.52 26.10
N ASP A 450 -12.49 3.72 27.17
CA ASP A 450 -13.42 3.97 28.27
C ASP A 450 -14.86 4.24 27.73
N TRP A 451 -15.37 3.25 26.95
CA TRP A 451 -16.67 3.34 26.28
C TRP A 451 -17.81 3.63 27.25
N ASP A 452 -17.82 2.96 28.42
CA ASP A 452 -18.90 3.05 29.41
C ASP A 452 -19.05 4.45 30.02
N ASP A 453 -17.94 5.23 30.13
CA ASP A 453 -17.97 6.59 30.66
C ASP A 453 -18.21 7.67 29.58
N PHE A 454 -18.44 7.29 28.34
CA PHE A 454 -18.57 8.24 27.24
C PHE A 454 -19.71 9.25 27.44
N GLU A 455 -20.87 8.85 27.96
CA GLU A 455 -22.00 9.76 28.16
C GLU A 455 -21.71 10.85 29.18
N ASN A 456 -20.84 10.61 30.17
CA ASN A 456 -20.38 11.65 31.09
C ASN A 456 -19.53 12.69 30.34
N ARG A 457 -18.58 12.23 29.49
CA ARG A 457 -17.76 13.12 28.66
C ARG A 457 -18.58 13.92 27.64
N ARG A 458 -19.64 13.31 27.07
CA ARG A 458 -20.60 14.01 26.19
C ARG A 458 -21.35 15.11 26.96
N THR A 459 -21.82 14.84 28.16
CA THR A 459 -22.51 15.80 29.02
C THR A 459 -21.61 16.99 29.38
N GLU A 460 -20.34 16.73 29.70
CA GLU A 460 -19.34 17.75 29.97
C GLU A 460 -19.07 18.63 28.75
N ALA A 461 -18.99 18.04 27.55
CA ALA A 461 -18.82 18.78 26.30
C ALA A 461 -20.02 19.68 26.01
N GLN A 462 -21.25 19.16 26.18
CA GLN A 462 -22.49 19.92 26.03
C GLN A 462 -22.57 21.11 27.00
N ALA A 463 -22.10 20.95 28.25
CA ALA A 463 -22.04 22.05 29.21
C ALA A 463 -21.09 23.19 28.77
N ARG A 464 -20.15 22.90 27.86
CA ARG A 464 -19.27 23.88 27.22
C ARG A 464 -19.79 24.37 25.86
N GLY A 465 -21.00 23.96 25.45
CA GLY A 465 -21.57 24.28 24.15
C GLY A 465 -20.92 23.51 22.97
N ARG A 466 -20.33 22.34 23.23
CA ARG A 466 -19.71 21.48 22.25
C ARG A 466 -20.54 20.23 21.97
N LEU A 467 -20.41 19.68 20.74
CA LEU A 467 -21.01 18.41 20.38
C LEU A 467 -19.91 17.33 20.43
N ARG A 468 -20.16 16.24 21.14
CA ARG A 468 -19.18 15.17 21.29
C ARG A 468 -19.75 13.84 20.82
N GLY A 469 -18.95 13.08 20.07
CA GLY A 469 -19.37 11.79 19.54
C GLY A 469 -18.24 10.78 19.57
N ILE A 470 -18.61 9.50 19.57
CA ILE A 470 -17.72 8.36 19.57
C ILE A 470 -18.12 7.35 18.48
N GLY A 471 -17.12 6.77 17.82
CA GLY A 471 -17.31 5.66 16.88
C GLY A 471 -16.43 4.49 17.27
N ILE A 472 -16.90 3.27 17.00
CA ILE A 472 -16.18 2.02 17.25
C ILE A 472 -16.40 1.06 16.08
N SER A 473 -15.36 0.30 15.69
CA SER A 473 -15.41 -0.64 14.58
C SER A 473 -14.42 -1.77 14.79
N PRO A 474 -14.81 -3.04 14.65
CA PRO A 474 -13.88 -4.12 14.36
C PRO A 474 -13.36 -3.98 12.93
N PHE A 475 -12.20 -4.57 12.63
CA PHE A 475 -11.68 -4.60 11.27
C PHE A 475 -10.92 -5.88 10.97
N ILE A 476 -10.78 -6.16 9.69
CA ILE A 476 -9.94 -7.23 9.16
C ILE A 476 -9.16 -6.72 7.94
N GLU A 477 -7.89 -7.12 7.88
CA GLU A 477 -7.00 -6.92 6.75
C GLU A 477 -6.86 -8.23 5.98
N SER A 478 -6.41 -8.20 4.73
CA SER A 478 -6.28 -9.39 3.89
C SER A 478 -4.83 -9.68 3.52
N PRO A 479 -4.32 -10.91 3.76
CA PRO A 479 -2.95 -11.29 3.45
C PRO A 479 -2.76 -11.58 1.95
N VAL A 480 -3.02 -10.61 1.10
CA VAL A 480 -2.86 -10.69 -0.37
C VAL A 480 -1.44 -10.35 -0.83
N GLY A 481 -1.25 -10.12 -2.10
CA GLY A 481 0.02 -9.73 -2.72
C GLY A 481 0.72 -10.86 -3.45
N ALA A 482 1.90 -10.58 -3.99
CA ALA A 482 2.69 -11.52 -4.78
C ALA A 482 2.89 -12.86 -4.04
N PRO A 483 2.53 -14.01 -4.67
CA PRO A 483 2.61 -15.31 -4.02
C PRO A 483 4.01 -15.94 -4.08
N PHE A 484 5.02 -15.15 -4.34
CA PHE A 484 6.40 -15.60 -4.44
C PHE A 484 7.36 -14.56 -3.86
N GLU A 485 8.49 -15.02 -3.34
CA GLU A 485 9.58 -14.18 -2.87
C GLU A 485 10.89 -14.95 -2.87
N MET A 486 12.02 -14.25 -2.99
CA MET A 486 13.36 -14.83 -2.87
C MET A 486 14.22 -13.98 -1.95
N ALA A 487 15.10 -14.64 -1.22
CA ALA A 487 16.13 -14.00 -0.42
C ALA A 487 17.45 -14.76 -0.51
N ARG A 488 18.55 -14.02 -0.37
CA ARG A 488 19.90 -14.55 -0.22
C ARG A 488 20.57 -13.90 0.98
N LEU A 489 21.31 -14.68 1.74
CA LEU A 489 22.18 -14.22 2.84
C LEU A 489 23.61 -14.63 2.56
N GLU A 490 24.51 -13.68 2.71
CA GLU A 490 25.97 -13.88 2.57
C GLU A 490 26.65 -13.44 3.85
N ILE A 491 27.56 -14.27 4.38
CA ILE A 491 28.40 -13.95 5.54
C ILE A 491 29.84 -14.09 5.08
N ASP A 492 30.60 -13.00 5.07
CA ASP A 492 32.01 -13.01 4.67
C ASP A 492 32.94 -13.51 5.80
N ALA A 493 34.23 -13.63 5.50
CA ALA A 493 35.23 -14.09 6.47
C ALA A 493 35.40 -13.13 7.67
N ASP A 494 35.06 -11.86 7.52
CA ASP A 494 35.12 -10.85 8.59
C ASP A 494 33.82 -10.80 9.39
N GLY A 495 32.84 -11.65 9.03
CA GLY A 495 31.52 -11.76 9.65
C GLY A 495 30.54 -10.67 9.24
N ASN A 496 30.86 -9.85 8.23
CA ASN A 496 29.88 -8.93 7.67
C ASN A 496 28.78 -9.72 6.95
N THR A 497 27.56 -9.43 7.29
CA THR A 497 26.40 -10.19 6.83
C THR A 497 25.55 -9.32 5.94
N ARG A 498 25.26 -9.79 4.73
CA ARG A 498 24.48 -9.05 3.74
C ARG A 498 23.23 -9.83 3.36
N ILE A 499 22.08 -9.18 3.50
CA ILE A 499 20.76 -9.71 3.11
C ILE A 499 20.40 -9.11 1.75
N PHE A 500 20.04 -9.97 0.80
CA PHE A 500 19.42 -9.59 -0.46
C PHE A 500 17.96 -10.01 -0.44
N ALA A 501 17.06 -9.09 -0.74
CA ALA A 501 15.62 -9.30 -0.66
C ALA A 501 14.92 -8.82 -1.93
N GLY A 502 13.90 -9.53 -2.36
CA GLY A 502 13.03 -9.08 -3.44
C GLY A 502 12.03 -8.00 -3.00
N THR A 503 11.97 -7.69 -1.71
CA THR A 503 11.20 -6.59 -1.12
C THR A 503 12.08 -5.35 -0.91
N GLN A 504 11.50 -4.16 -1.05
CA GLN A 504 12.21 -2.88 -0.87
C GLN A 504 11.80 -2.20 0.43
N ASN A 505 12.76 -1.48 1.05
CA ASN A 505 12.48 -0.58 2.16
C ASN A 505 12.04 0.79 1.61
N HIS A 506 10.93 1.31 2.08
CA HIS A 506 10.45 2.66 1.78
C HIS A 506 9.87 3.35 3.03
N GLY A 507 10.48 3.08 4.19
CA GLY A 507 10.20 3.70 5.49
C GLY A 507 9.69 2.75 6.57
N GLN A 508 9.35 1.50 6.24
CA GLN A 508 8.80 0.53 7.18
C GLN A 508 9.86 -0.27 7.98
N GLY A 509 11.13 0.12 7.93
CA GLY A 509 12.16 -0.40 8.80
C GLY A 509 12.69 -1.80 8.46
N HIS A 510 12.69 -2.19 7.19
CA HIS A 510 13.14 -3.53 6.77
C HIS A 510 14.63 -3.78 7.06
N GLU A 511 15.49 -2.76 6.98
CA GLU A 511 16.92 -2.92 7.32
C GLU A 511 17.12 -3.35 8.77
N SER A 512 16.32 -2.79 9.66
CA SER A 512 16.34 -3.14 11.08
C SER A 512 15.65 -4.46 11.37
N THR A 513 14.44 -4.69 10.86
CA THR A 513 13.67 -5.89 11.20
C THR A 513 14.27 -7.16 10.60
N TYR A 514 14.79 -7.13 9.37
CA TYR A 514 15.47 -8.29 8.78
C TYR A 514 16.78 -8.57 9.50
N ALA A 515 17.55 -7.53 9.83
CA ALA A 515 18.76 -7.69 10.62
C ALA A 515 18.48 -8.27 12.01
N GLN A 516 17.37 -7.86 12.65
CA GLN A 516 16.93 -8.37 13.95
C GLN A 516 16.59 -9.87 13.89
N VAL A 517 15.88 -10.32 12.85
CA VAL A 517 15.59 -11.75 12.64
C VAL A 517 16.89 -12.55 12.48
N VAL A 518 17.82 -12.11 11.64
CA VAL A 518 19.09 -12.81 11.42
C VAL A 518 19.95 -12.79 12.67
N SER A 519 19.98 -11.66 13.40
CA SER A 519 20.71 -11.52 14.66
C SER A 519 20.19 -12.51 15.72
N ASP A 520 18.88 -12.64 15.84
CA ASP A 520 18.28 -13.58 16.79
C ASP A 520 18.56 -15.04 16.41
N LEU A 521 18.33 -15.41 15.15
CA LEU A 521 18.43 -16.80 14.70
C LEU A 521 19.87 -17.30 14.60
N LEU A 522 20.84 -16.46 14.26
CA LEU A 522 22.23 -16.85 14.03
C LEU A 522 23.21 -16.36 15.09
N GLY A 523 22.78 -15.48 16.02
CA GLY A 523 23.65 -14.89 17.04
C GLY A 523 24.65 -13.86 16.49
N ILE A 524 24.47 -13.41 15.24
CA ILE A 524 25.35 -12.41 14.62
C ILE A 524 25.04 -11.03 15.23
N PRO A 525 26.06 -10.23 15.59
CA PRO A 525 25.84 -8.86 16.05
C PRO A 525 25.02 -8.04 15.06
N PHE A 526 24.01 -7.35 15.57
CA PHE A 526 23.05 -6.60 14.76
C PHE A 526 23.70 -5.56 13.83
N GLU A 527 24.73 -4.90 14.30
CA GLU A 527 25.49 -3.90 13.56
C GLU A 527 26.25 -4.47 12.35
N LYS A 528 26.60 -5.77 12.37
CA LYS A 528 27.29 -6.46 11.26
C LYS A 528 26.35 -6.88 10.12
N ILE A 529 25.04 -6.74 10.28
CA ILE A 529 24.04 -7.18 9.31
C ILE A 529 23.53 -5.97 8.52
N SER A 530 23.52 -6.06 7.20
CA SER A 530 23.03 -5.01 6.30
C SER A 530 22.03 -5.56 5.28
N LEU A 531 21.10 -4.73 4.85
CA LEU A 531 20.20 -5.01 3.72
C LEU A 531 20.78 -4.36 2.45
N ALA A 532 20.92 -5.14 1.40
CA ALA A 532 21.29 -4.62 0.09
C ALA A 532 20.14 -3.80 -0.51
N PRO A 533 20.42 -2.76 -1.30
CA PRO A 533 19.41 -2.11 -2.13
C PRO A 533 18.68 -3.10 -3.03
N GLY A 534 17.44 -2.80 -3.38
CA GLY A 534 16.71 -3.58 -4.38
C GLY A 534 17.40 -3.49 -5.73
N ASP A 535 17.75 -4.63 -6.33
CA ASP A 535 18.48 -4.68 -7.59
C ASP A 535 18.17 -5.97 -8.35
N THR A 536 17.63 -5.86 -9.55
CA THR A 536 17.32 -7.03 -10.39
C THR A 536 18.55 -7.76 -10.92
N GLY A 537 19.74 -7.19 -10.79
CA GLY A 537 21.01 -7.86 -11.07
C GLY A 537 21.46 -8.80 -9.94
N GLU A 538 20.93 -8.65 -8.73
CA GLU A 538 21.32 -9.44 -7.55
C GLU A 538 20.42 -10.65 -7.31
N LEU A 539 19.12 -10.51 -7.54
CA LEU A 539 18.14 -11.59 -7.43
C LEU A 539 17.34 -11.74 -8.72
N PRO A 540 17.04 -12.96 -9.18
CA PRO A 540 16.29 -13.18 -10.42
C PRO A 540 14.79 -12.86 -10.28
N ILE A 541 14.22 -13.05 -9.08
CA ILE A 541 12.81 -12.83 -8.78
C ILE A 541 12.63 -12.07 -7.46
N GLY A 542 11.51 -11.38 -7.33
CA GLY A 542 11.09 -10.70 -6.10
C GLY A 542 9.68 -10.16 -6.25
N GLY A 543 8.87 -10.32 -5.22
CA GLY A 543 7.47 -9.91 -5.23
C GLY A 543 7.24 -8.45 -4.90
N GLY A 544 8.23 -7.73 -4.40
CA GLY A 544 8.11 -6.33 -3.98
C GLY A 544 7.41 -6.14 -2.63
N THR A 545 7.30 -4.88 -2.22
CA THR A 545 6.71 -4.47 -0.93
C THR A 545 5.33 -3.87 -1.12
N HIS A 546 4.30 -4.60 -0.74
CA HIS A 546 2.90 -4.21 -0.77
C HIS A 546 2.04 -5.21 0.03
N SER A 547 0.77 -4.90 0.29
CA SER A 547 -0.23 -5.85 0.82
C SER A 547 0.24 -6.59 2.07
N ASP A 548 0.94 -5.92 2.95
CA ASP A 548 1.41 -6.46 4.24
C ASP A 548 2.25 -7.74 4.16
N ARG A 549 2.81 -8.06 2.97
CA ARG A 549 3.49 -9.32 2.72
C ARG A 549 4.96 -9.38 3.15
N SER A 550 5.65 -8.23 3.18
CA SER A 550 7.11 -8.19 3.24
C SER A 550 7.68 -8.93 4.44
N MET A 551 7.28 -8.56 5.66
CA MET A 551 7.84 -9.18 6.87
C MET A 551 7.40 -10.65 7.01
N ARG A 552 6.18 -11.00 6.64
CA ARG A 552 5.64 -12.36 6.67
C ARG A 552 6.42 -13.30 5.72
N MET A 553 6.66 -12.87 4.49
CA MET A 553 7.41 -13.65 3.49
C MET A 553 8.90 -13.70 3.84
N MET A 554 9.50 -12.55 4.12
CA MET A 554 10.93 -12.48 4.43
C MET A 554 11.28 -13.15 5.77
N GLY A 555 10.45 -13.02 6.80
CA GLY A 555 10.65 -13.74 8.06
C GLY A 555 10.72 -15.24 7.86
N THR A 556 9.82 -15.78 7.02
CA THR A 556 9.84 -17.20 6.64
C THR A 556 11.12 -17.58 5.88
N LEU A 557 11.54 -16.76 4.91
CA LEU A 557 12.75 -17.02 4.13
C LEU A 557 14.01 -16.91 4.98
N LEU A 558 14.12 -15.89 5.82
CA LEU A 558 15.27 -15.70 6.72
C LEU A 558 15.38 -16.84 7.74
N HIS A 559 14.24 -17.36 8.22
CA HIS A 559 14.25 -18.55 9.07
C HIS A 559 14.78 -19.80 8.32
N ARG A 560 14.35 -20.05 7.08
CA ARG A 560 14.86 -21.17 6.26
C ARG A 560 16.35 -21.01 5.93
N ILE A 561 16.75 -19.81 5.52
CA ILE A 561 18.14 -19.45 5.26
C ILE A 561 19.00 -19.66 6.49
N SER A 562 18.53 -19.24 7.67
CA SER A 562 19.27 -19.43 8.92
C SER A 562 19.49 -20.91 9.25
N LYS A 563 18.50 -21.77 9.03
CA LYS A 563 18.65 -23.23 9.18
C LYS A 563 19.68 -23.79 8.20
N ASP A 564 19.70 -23.31 6.95
CA ASP A 564 20.68 -23.78 5.97
C ASP A 564 22.09 -23.30 6.33
N ILE A 565 22.28 -22.06 6.77
CA ILE A 565 23.56 -21.54 7.26
C ILE A 565 24.05 -22.37 8.46
N ILE A 566 23.21 -22.68 9.43
CA ILE A 566 23.56 -23.54 10.58
C ILE A 566 24.00 -24.92 10.11
N SER A 567 23.27 -25.52 9.17
CA SER A 567 23.61 -26.82 8.60
C SER A 567 24.96 -26.79 7.84
N GLN A 568 25.25 -25.71 7.11
CA GLN A 568 26.52 -25.52 6.43
C GLN A 568 27.69 -25.34 7.42
N ALA A 569 27.43 -24.64 8.53
CA ALA A 569 28.43 -24.33 9.54
C ALA A 569 28.76 -25.53 10.46
N LEU A 570 27.81 -26.48 10.64
CA LEU A 570 27.93 -27.59 11.59
C LEU A 570 29.20 -28.43 11.42
N PRO A 571 29.63 -28.88 10.21
CA PRO A 571 30.85 -29.71 10.08
C PRO A 571 32.12 -28.99 10.53
N VAL A 572 32.19 -27.66 10.29
CA VAL A 572 33.34 -26.87 10.72
C VAL A 572 33.28 -26.62 12.23
N ALA A 573 32.11 -26.31 12.77
CA ALA A 573 31.90 -26.17 14.21
C ALA A 573 32.26 -27.45 15.00
N ALA A 574 31.88 -28.63 14.49
CA ALA A 574 32.24 -29.91 15.05
C ALA A 574 33.76 -30.12 15.11
N LYS A 575 34.49 -29.74 14.05
CA LYS A 575 35.97 -29.77 14.05
C LYS A 575 36.57 -28.79 15.05
N LEU A 576 36.04 -27.60 15.16
CA LEU A 576 36.50 -26.58 16.12
C LEU A 576 36.26 -27.02 17.57
N LEU A 577 35.11 -27.66 17.81
CA LEU A 577 34.72 -28.25 19.12
C LEU A 577 35.40 -29.58 19.41
N GLN A 578 36.07 -30.19 18.44
CA GLN A 578 36.68 -31.54 18.54
C GLN A 578 35.64 -32.62 18.94
N SER A 579 34.41 -32.50 18.43
CA SER A 579 33.29 -33.39 18.69
C SER A 579 32.70 -33.95 17.40
N PRO A 580 32.08 -35.15 17.39
CA PRO A 580 31.30 -35.66 16.26
C PRO A 580 30.12 -34.71 15.92
N GLU A 581 29.75 -34.62 14.63
CA GLU A 581 28.66 -33.72 14.20
C GLU A 581 27.32 -34.02 14.86
N ASP A 582 27.01 -35.28 15.11
CA ASP A 582 25.78 -35.74 15.77
C ASP A 582 25.73 -35.46 17.28
N GLU A 583 26.85 -35.06 17.85
CA GLU A 583 26.96 -34.60 19.23
C GLU A 583 27.01 -33.07 19.36
N VAL A 584 26.95 -32.32 18.25
CA VAL A 584 26.96 -30.88 18.27
C VAL A 584 25.56 -30.32 18.00
N SER A 585 25.09 -29.46 18.87
CA SER A 585 23.81 -28.73 18.71
C SER A 585 24.05 -27.25 18.58
N PHE A 586 23.10 -26.57 17.89
CA PHE A 586 23.08 -25.11 17.77
C PHE A 586 21.92 -24.54 18.60
N GLY A 587 22.23 -23.66 19.50
CA GLY A 587 21.25 -22.99 20.35
C GLY A 587 21.79 -21.64 20.82
N ASP A 588 20.89 -20.71 21.03
CA ASP A 588 21.22 -19.35 21.50
C ASP A 588 22.35 -18.65 20.70
N GLY A 589 22.43 -18.93 19.38
CA GLY A 589 23.40 -18.32 18.45
C GLY A 589 24.78 -18.98 18.45
N LYS A 590 24.96 -20.15 19.08
CA LYS A 590 26.24 -20.85 19.18
C LYS A 590 26.08 -22.34 19.03
N PHE A 591 27.16 -22.97 18.55
CA PHE A 591 27.35 -24.43 18.56
C PHE A 591 27.97 -24.86 19.88
N GLN A 592 27.49 -25.98 20.42
CA GLN A 592 27.97 -26.59 21.66
C GLN A 592 27.99 -28.11 21.52
N ALA A 593 29.00 -28.78 22.08
CA ALA A 593 29.04 -30.25 22.14
C ALA A 593 28.07 -30.78 23.19
N SER A 594 27.45 -31.94 22.92
CA SER A 594 26.54 -32.63 23.87
C SER A 594 27.28 -33.05 25.14
N GLY A 595 26.62 -32.97 26.30
CA GLY A 595 27.21 -33.31 27.60
C GLY A 595 27.85 -32.17 28.35
N ASN A 596 27.54 -30.96 27.96
CA ASN A 596 28.08 -29.72 28.47
C ASN A 596 27.84 -29.51 29.97
N GLN A 597 28.96 -29.33 30.72
CA GLN A 597 28.99 -28.67 32.03
C GLN A 597 29.44 -27.24 31.86
N ASP A 598 29.10 -26.34 32.76
CA ASP A 598 29.56 -24.96 32.76
C ASP A 598 31.04 -24.83 32.40
N GLY A 599 31.36 -24.05 31.36
CA GLY A 599 32.73 -23.77 30.89
C GLY A 599 33.22 -24.55 29.65
N THR A 600 32.36 -25.31 28.95
CA THR A 600 32.71 -25.95 27.67
C THR A 600 32.89 -24.94 26.55
N PRO A 601 33.79 -25.18 25.58
CA PRO A 601 33.99 -24.30 24.43
C PRO A 601 32.68 -24.15 23.61
N GLU A 602 32.37 -22.91 23.27
CA GLU A 602 31.27 -22.56 22.36
C GLU A 602 31.86 -22.01 21.06
N VAL A 603 31.21 -22.28 19.94
CA VAL A 603 31.63 -21.79 18.61
C VAL A 603 30.47 -21.01 17.98
N SER A 604 30.68 -19.76 17.63
CA SER A 604 29.69 -18.93 16.93
C SER A 604 29.73 -19.16 15.41
N ILE A 605 28.71 -18.68 14.70
CA ILE A 605 28.72 -18.63 13.22
C ILE A 605 29.94 -17.82 12.73
N LEU A 606 30.34 -16.77 13.44
CA LEU A 606 31.47 -15.93 13.06
C LEU A 606 32.81 -16.69 13.23
N ASP A 607 32.98 -17.50 14.25
CA ASP A 607 34.15 -18.36 14.42
C ASP A 607 34.26 -19.36 13.27
N VAL A 608 33.12 -19.94 12.85
CA VAL A 608 33.07 -20.82 11.69
C VAL A 608 33.48 -20.10 10.42
N THR A 609 32.91 -18.91 10.14
CA THR A 609 33.27 -18.17 8.92
C THR A 609 34.75 -17.77 8.89
N ALA A 610 35.33 -17.37 10.00
CA ALA A 610 36.78 -17.09 10.11
C ALA A 610 37.62 -18.33 9.83
N ALA A 611 37.18 -19.51 10.33
CA ALA A 611 37.90 -20.77 10.17
C ALA A 611 37.72 -21.42 8.78
N LEU A 612 36.75 -21.01 7.95
CA LEU A 612 36.51 -21.60 6.63
C LEU A 612 37.71 -21.56 5.69
N ALA A 613 38.68 -20.64 5.93
CA ALA A 613 39.93 -20.60 5.19
C ALA A 613 40.77 -21.85 5.39
N GLU A 614 40.72 -22.43 6.58
CA GLU A 614 41.48 -23.62 7.00
C GLU A 614 40.77 -24.94 6.58
N PHE A 615 39.48 -24.88 6.19
CA PHE A 615 38.65 -26.03 5.83
C PHE A 615 38.02 -25.85 4.41
N PRO A 616 38.84 -25.79 3.34
CA PRO A 616 38.33 -25.50 1.99
C PRO A 616 37.35 -26.52 1.43
N GLU A 617 37.33 -27.74 1.96
CA GLU A 617 36.40 -28.83 1.56
C GLU A 617 34.94 -28.52 1.95
N PHE A 618 34.70 -27.63 2.90
CA PHE A 618 33.35 -27.23 3.34
C PHE A 618 32.82 -25.96 2.66
N ARG A 619 33.61 -25.32 1.79
CA ARG A 619 33.19 -24.18 1.01
C ARG A 619 32.24 -24.62 -0.12
N LYS A 620 30.99 -24.19 -0.09
CA LYS A 620 30.01 -24.49 -1.15
C LYS A 620 30.08 -23.57 -2.38
N SER A 621 30.79 -22.45 -2.31
CA SER A 621 30.94 -21.53 -3.42
C SER A 621 32.36 -20.98 -3.52
N ALA A 622 32.68 -20.33 -4.63
CA ALA A 622 33.94 -19.56 -4.78
C ALA A 622 34.02 -18.36 -3.81
N ALA A 623 32.89 -18.02 -3.15
CA ALA A 623 32.84 -17.01 -2.10
C ALA A 623 33.61 -17.47 -0.85
N THR A 624 34.23 -16.52 -0.17
CA THR A 624 35.08 -16.73 1.00
C THR A 624 34.28 -16.86 2.31
N GLY A 625 32.99 -17.25 2.28
CA GLY A 625 32.13 -17.28 3.45
C GLY A 625 30.96 -18.27 3.32
N LEU A 626 29.94 -18.11 4.17
CA LEU A 626 28.70 -18.88 4.13
C LEU A 626 27.67 -18.14 3.26
N VAL A 627 26.96 -18.90 2.41
CA VAL A 627 25.92 -18.37 1.53
C VAL A 627 24.72 -19.30 1.52
N ALA A 628 23.52 -18.76 1.71
CA ALA A 628 22.28 -19.50 1.58
C ALA A 628 21.22 -18.68 0.81
N VAL A 629 20.39 -19.41 0.06
CA VAL A 629 19.30 -18.84 -0.76
C VAL A 629 18.03 -19.60 -0.46
N ALA A 630 16.93 -18.88 -0.31
CA ALA A 630 15.61 -19.51 -0.17
C ALA A 630 14.58 -18.81 -1.07
N GLU A 631 13.62 -19.60 -1.54
CA GLU A 631 12.48 -19.15 -2.33
C GLU A 631 11.18 -19.57 -1.64
N GLN A 632 10.20 -18.69 -1.65
CA GLN A 632 8.83 -18.99 -1.25
C GLN A 632 7.95 -19.01 -2.49
N LYS A 633 7.17 -20.07 -2.63
CA LYS A 633 6.08 -20.21 -3.61
C LYS A 633 4.77 -20.38 -2.87
N GLY A 634 3.76 -19.68 -3.31
CA GLY A 634 2.47 -19.63 -2.63
C GLY A 634 2.41 -18.56 -1.54
N ARG A 635 1.18 -18.19 -1.20
CA ARG A 635 0.90 -17.21 -0.14
C ARG A 635 1.00 -17.83 1.23
N ILE A 636 1.25 -16.97 2.21
CA ILE A 636 1.13 -17.30 3.63
C ILE A 636 -0.16 -16.64 4.10
N ASN A 637 -1.19 -17.45 4.37
CA ASN A 637 -2.45 -16.96 4.90
C ASN A 637 -2.29 -16.73 6.41
N ALA A 638 -2.39 -15.47 6.82
CA ALA A 638 -2.38 -15.04 8.21
C ALA A 638 -3.02 -13.65 8.25
N PHE A 639 -4.31 -13.59 8.61
CA PHE A 639 -5.10 -12.38 8.54
C PHE A 639 -4.79 -11.46 9.73
N PRO A 640 -4.28 -10.23 9.49
CA PRO A 640 -4.29 -9.20 10.52
C PRO A 640 -5.72 -8.72 10.75
N TYR A 641 -6.06 -8.42 12.00
CA TYR A 641 -7.38 -7.93 12.38
C TYR A 641 -7.28 -7.14 13.68
N GLY A 642 -8.38 -6.51 14.06
CA GLY A 642 -8.43 -5.77 15.31
C GLY A 642 -9.74 -5.03 15.50
N ALA A 643 -9.70 -4.00 16.34
CA ALA A 643 -10.78 -3.04 16.52
C ALA A 643 -10.22 -1.65 16.83
N ALA A 644 -10.94 -0.61 16.43
CA ALA A 644 -10.58 0.77 16.73
C ALA A 644 -11.77 1.56 17.25
N ALA A 645 -11.47 2.65 17.96
CA ALA A 645 -12.46 3.65 18.38
C ALA A 645 -11.87 5.05 18.22
N ALA A 646 -12.73 6.00 17.85
CA ALA A 646 -12.38 7.41 17.76
C ALA A 646 -13.40 8.26 18.51
N GLU A 647 -12.94 9.35 19.12
CA GLU A 647 -13.78 10.30 19.81
C GLU A 647 -13.50 11.71 19.30
N VAL A 648 -14.56 12.44 18.91
CA VAL A 648 -14.46 13.77 18.35
C VAL A 648 -15.26 14.79 19.14
N GLU A 649 -14.84 16.04 19.12
CA GLU A 649 -15.59 17.18 19.65
C GLU A 649 -15.73 18.24 18.54
N ILE A 650 -16.96 18.74 18.35
CA ILE A 650 -17.30 19.69 17.29
C ILE A 650 -17.76 21.01 17.92
N ASP A 651 -17.24 22.12 17.41
CA ASP A 651 -17.77 23.46 17.67
C ASP A 651 -18.94 23.72 16.72
N PRO A 652 -20.20 23.82 17.22
CA PRO A 652 -21.35 24.02 16.35
C PRO A 652 -21.38 25.39 15.67
N GLU A 653 -20.66 26.39 16.18
CA GLU A 653 -20.63 27.73 15.61
C GLU A 653 -19.72 27.82 14.36
N THR A 654 -18.65 27.03 14.34
CA THR A 654 -17.63 27.08 13.28
C THR A 654 -17.56 25.79 12.42
N GLY A 655 -18.13 24.67 12.94
CA GLY A 655 -17.95 23.35 12.37
C GLY A 655 -16.55 22.77 12.61
N GLU A 656 -15.70 23.44 13.38
CA GLU A 656 -14.35 22.95 13.70
C GLU A 656 -14.46 21.66 14.52
N MET A 657 -13.77 20.62 14.05
CA MET A 657 -13.72 19.32 14.69
C MET A 657 -12.34 19.05 15.25
N THR A 658 -12.30 18.59 16.50
CA THR A 658 -11.11 18.09 17.17
C THR A 658 -11.20 16.59 17.36
N LEU A 659 -10.22 15.83 16.91
CA LEU A 659 -10.05 14.43 17.27
C LEU A 659 -9.53 14.35 18.71
N CYS A 660 -10.38 13.95 19.65
CA CYS A 660 -10.04 13.95 21.09
C CYS A 660 -9.30 12.68 21.51
N ASN A 661 -9.64 11.54 20.87
CA ASN A 661 -9.04 10.25 21.16
C ASN A 661 -9.07 9.36 19.94
N PHE A 662 -8.06 8.50 19.80
CA PHE A 662 -8.05 7.39 18.87
C PHE A 662 -7.37 6.18 19.52
N CYS A 663 -8.15 5.13 19.67
CA CYS A 663 -7.72 3.86 20.26
C CYS A 663 -7.72 2.78 19.20
N ILE A 664 -6.73 1.89 19.20
CA ILE A 664 -6.69 0.73 18.34
C ILE A 664 -6.07 -0.46 19.05
N VAL A 665 -6.67 -1.61 18.88
CA VAL A 665 -6.14 -2.92 19.29
C VAL A 665 -6.01 -3.76 18.04
N ASN A 666 -4.82 -4.28 17.75
CA ASN A 666 -4.57 -5.07 16.55
C ASN A 666 -3.82 -6.37 16.82
N ASP A 667 -4.05 -7.38 15.98
CA ASP A 667 -3.26 -8.60 15.90
C ASP A 667 -2.37 -8.54 14.66
N SER A 668 -1.12 -8.15 14.86
CA SER A 668 -0.07 -8.15 13.82
C SER A 668 0.73 -9.48 13.79
N GLY A 669 0.32 -10.46 14.58
CA GLY A 669 1.12 -11.65 14.86
C GLY A 669 2.29 -11.32 15.81
N ILE A 670 3.36 -12.11 15.73
CA ILE A 670 4.58 -11.79 16.47
C ILE A 670 5.24 -10.54 15.89
N ALA A 671 5.27 -9.47 16.67
CA ALA A 671 5.97 -8.25 16.32
C ALA A 671 7.48 -8.45 16.43
N VAL A 672 8.18 -8.46 15.31
CA VAL A 672 9.66 -8.55 15.28
C VAL A 672 10.26 -7.36 16.01
N ASN A 673 9.72 -6.17 15.77
CA ASN A 673 10.08 -4.93 16.45
C ASN A 673 8.82 -4.13 16.77
N PRO A 674 8.34 -4.17 18.02
CA PRO A 674 7.11 -3.47 18.42
C PRO A 674 7.12 -1.97 18.14
N MET A 675 8.25 -1.29 18.34
CA MET A 675 8.36 0.13 18.04
C MET A 675 8.08 0.45 16.56
N ILE A 676 8.58 -0.40 15.65
CA ILE A 676 8.34 -0.23 14.20
C ILE A 676 6.88 -0.53 13.86
N VAL A 677 6.29 -1.57 14.43
CA VAL A 677 4.87 -1.90 14.23
C VAL A 677 3.99 -0.73 14.69
N HIS A 678 4.23 -0.18 15.89
CA HIS A 678 3.51 0.99 16.39
C HIS A 678 3.67 2.20 15.45
N GLY A 679 4.89 2.47 14.96
CA GLY A 679 5.13 3.53 13.98
C GLY A 679 4.35 3.36 12.67
N GLN A 680 4.19 2.11 12.20
CA GLN A 680 3.36 1.81 11.02
C GLN A 680 1.88 2.03 11.31
N VAL A 681 1.38 1.60 12.46
CA VAL A 681 -0.02 1.80 12.86
C VAL A 681 -0.33 3.31 13.00
N HIS A 682 0.54 4.09 13.67
CA HIS A 682 0.40 5.55 13.76
C HIS A 682 0.31 6.20 12.38
N GLY A 683 1.22 5.86 11.46
CA GLY A 683 1.20 6.39 10.10
C GLY A 683 -0.05 5.98 9.32
N GLY A 684 -0.59 4.77 9.57
CA GLY A 684 -1.85 4.30 9.00
C GLY A 684 -3.06 5.08 9.51
N ILE A 685 -3.13 5.34 10.81
CA ILE A 685 -4.18 6.15 11.43
C ILE A 685 -4.18 7.56 10.82
N VAL A 686 -3.01 8.21 10.77
CA VAL A 686 -2.91 9.59 10.24
C VAL A 686 -3.41 9.66 8.79
N GLN A 687 -3.09 8.69 7.94
CA GLN A 687 -3.58 8.69 6.55
C GLN A 687 -5.08 8.43 6.45
N GLY A 688 -5.63 7.49 7.23
CA GLY A 688 -7.07 7.23 7.20
C GLY A 688 -7.89 8.36 7.82
N VAL A 689 -7.47 8.87 8.95
CA VAL A 689 -8.11 10.05 9.59
C VAL A 689 -7.96 11.28 8.71
N GLY A 690 -6.78 11.51 8.11
CA GLY A 690 -6.56 12.63 7.17
C GLY A 690 -7.54 12.62 6.01
N GLN A 691 -7.84 11.46 5.43
CA GLN A 691 -8.86 11.30 4.41
C GLN A 691 -10.26 11.67 4.95
N ALA A 692 -10.63 11.16 6.12
CA ALA A 692 -11.93 11.48 6.72
C ALA A 692 -12.07 12.98 6.99
N LEU A 693 -11.00 13.65 7.43
CA LEU A 693 -11.01 15.07 7.82
C LEU A 693 -10.95 16.05 6.65
N GLY A 694 -10.20 15.73 5.57
CA GLY A 694 -9.97 16.76 4.57
C GLY A 694 -9.21 16.39 3.32
N GLU A 695 -8.44 15.29 3.28
CA GLU A 695 -7.74 14.91 2.07
C GLU A 695 -8.75 14.57 0.96
N ASN A 696 -8.74 15.38 -0.10
CA ASN A 696 -9.62 15.20 -1.25
C ASN A 696 -8.98 15.80 -2.50
N VAL A 697 -8.79 14.99 -3.52
CA VAL A 697 -8.41 15.47 -4.86
C VAL A 697 -9.68 15.91 -5.58
N ILE A 698 -9.77 17.19 -5.85
CA ILE A 698 -10.92 17.81 -6.47
C ILE A 698 -10.59 18.14 -7.93
N TYR A 699 -11.42 17.64 -8.83
CA TYR A 699 -11.43 18.02 -10.23
C TYR A 699 -12.60 18.98 -10.50
N ASP A 700 -12.36 19.98 -11.29
CA ASP A 700 -13.43 20.76 -11.90
C ASP A 700 -14.12 19.91 -12.99
N THR A 701 -15.37 19.58 -12.79
CA THR A 701 -16.10 18.67 -13.69
C THR A 701 -16.37 19.25 -15.08
N ALA A 702 -16.30 20.58 -15.24
CA ALA A 702 -16.51 21.24 -16.52
C ALA A 702 -15.23 21.33 -17.36
N SER A 703 -14.10 21.62 -16.71
CA SER A 703 -12.81 21.79 -17.39
C SER A 703 -11.88 20.57 -17.27
N GLY A 704 -12.16 19.65 -16.32
CA GLY A 704 -11.28 18.50 -15.99
C GLY A 704 -9.99 18.87 -15.27
N GLN A 705 -9.85 20.14 -14.83
CA GLN A 705 -8.66 20.60 -14.11
C GLN A 705 -8.62 20.08 -12.68
N ILE A 706 -7.41 19.76 -12.20
CA ILE A 706 -7.18 19.43 -10.79
C ILE A 706 -7.09 20.73 -10.01
N LEU A 707 -8.05 20.97 -9.11
CA LEU A 707 -8.11 22.17 -8.29
C LEU A 707 -7.21 22.07 -7.05
N THR A 708 -6.88 20.88 -6.61
CA THR A 708 -6.03 20.58 -5.45
C THR A 708 -4.61 20.22 -5.90
N GLY A 709 -3.97 21.13 -6.61
CA GLY A 709 -2.68 20.93 -7.27
C GLY A 709 -1.43 21.21 -6.41
N SER A 710 -1.61 21.56 -5.13
CA SER A 710 -0.49 21.87 -4.21
C SER A 710 -0.86 21.56 -2.76
N PHE A 711 0.12 21.57 -1.83
CA PHE A 711 -0.16 21.48 -0.40
C PHE A 711 -0.87 22.71 0.18
N LEU A 712 -1.07 23.76 -0.60
CA LEU A 712 -1.92 24.89 -0.20
C LEU A 712 -3.40 24.53 -0.35
N ASP A 713 -3.74 23.79 -1.39
CA ASP A 713 -5.10 23.44 -1.78
C ASP A 713 -5.52 22.05 -1.30
N TYR A 714 -4.58 21.12 -1.26
CA TYR A 714 -4.76 19.76 -0.76
C TYR A 714 -4.41 19.72 0.74
N MET A 715 -5.42 19.42 1.57
CA MET A 715 -5.22 19.31 3.00
C MET A 715 -4.37 18.09 3.35
N MET A 716 -3.08 18.31 3.65
CA MET A 716 -2.24 17.27 4.23
C MET A 716 -2.35 17.31 5.75
N PRO A 717 -2.57 16.17 6.44
CA PRO A 717 -2.65 16.10 7.90
C PRO A 717 -1.38 16.64 8.57
N ARG A 718 -1.55 17.34 9.69
CA ARG A 718 -0.46 17.91 10.50
C ARG A 718 -0.46 17.30 11.89
N ALA A 719 0.72 17.20 12.49
CA ALA A 719 0.92 16.55 13.78
C ALA A 719 0.10 17.17 14.93
N ASP A 720 -0.18 18.47 14.88
CA ASP A 720 -0.97 19.20 15.88
C ASP A 720 -2.50 18.92 15.82
N GLN A 721 -2.96 18.25 14.77
CA GLN A 721 -4.36 17.84 14.59
C GLN A 721 -4.70 16.50 15.29
N PHE A 722 -3.69 15.82 15.82
CA PHE A 722 -3.86 14.47 16.37
C PHE A 722 -3.53 14.41 17.86
N PRO A 723 -4.35 13.69 18.66
CA PRO A 723 -4.00 13.35 20.02
C PRO A 723 -2.88 12.31 20.06
N ALA A 724 -2.37 12.01 21.25
CA ALA A 724 -1.59 10.81 21.46
C ALA A 724 -2.50 9.59 21.25
N PHE A 725 -2.12 8.72 20.31
CA PHE A 725 -2.87 7.50 20.05
C PHE A 725 -2.68 6.47 21.15
N GLN A 726 -3.73 5.73 21.47
CA GLN A 726 -3.70 4.61 22.40
C GLN A 726 -3.66 3.31 21.58
N LEU A 727 -2.53 2.61 21.63
CA LEU A 727 -2.33 1.36 20.91
C LEU A 727 -2.11 0.21 21.89
N ASP A 728 -2.77 -0.92 21.62
CA ASP A 728 -2.48 -2.16 22.29
C ASP A 728 -2.52 -3.32 21.28
N GLU A 729 -1.93 -4.44 21.65
CA GLU A 729 -1.81 -5.60 20.77
C GLU A 729 -2.48 -6.81 21.44
N ILE A 730 -3.13 -7.61 20.62
CA ILE A 730 -3.56 -8.97 20.97
C ILE A 730 -2.80 -9.94 20.08
N TYR A 731 -2.67 -11.17 20.52
CA TYR A 731 -2.02 -12.20 19.75
C TYR A 731 -2.86 -13.47 19.73
N VAL A 732 -3.22 -13.88 18.52
CA VAL A 732 -3.76 -15.22 18.26
C VAL A 732 -2.85 -15.90 17.24
N ALA A 733 -2.29 -17.03 17.61
CA ALA A 733 -1.39 -17.77 16.74
C ALA A 733 -2.06 -18.10 15.41
N PRO A 734 -1.44 -17.79 14.26
CA PRO A 734 -1.98 -18.15 12.95
C PRO A 734 -2.17 -19.68 12.85
N ASP A 735 -3.27 -20.10 12.26
CA ASP A 735 -3.52 -21.51 11.94
C ASP A 735 -2.83 -21.89 10.60
N THR A 736 -1.53 -21.72 10.56
CA THR A 736 -0.69 -22.09 9.41
C THR A 736 0.30 -23.18 9.84
N PRO A 737 0.66 -24.12 8.94
CA PRO A 737 1.72 -25.07 9.24
C PRO A 737 3.00 -24.38 9.72
N ALA A 738 3.64 -24.92 10.74
CA ALA A 738 4.80 -24.31 11.41
C ALA A 738 5.99 -24.02 10.47
N ASP A 739 6.09 -24.71 9.35
CA ASP A 739 7.09 -24.50 8.31
C ASP A 739 6.70 -23.39 7.29
N THR A 740 5.42 -23.02 7.26
CA THR A 740 4.88 -21.99 6.34
C THR A 740 5.01 -20.59 6.93
N ASN A 741 4.75 -20.43 8.24
CA ASN A 741 4.90 -19.16 8.96
C ASN A 741 5.58 -19.40 10.31
N PRO A 742 6.87 -19.78 10.31
CA PRO A 742 7.56 -20.26 11.52
C PRO A 742 7.73 -19.18 12.60
N LEU A 743 7.63 -17.92 12.23
CA LEU A 743 7.75 -16.81 13.17
C LEU A 743 6.39 -16.26 13.62
N GLY A 744 5.27 -16.83 13.17
CA GLY A 744 3.93 -16.39 13.57
C GLY A 744 3.59 -14.94 13.23
N ILE A 745 4.20 -14.39 12.17
CA ILE A 745 4.01 -12.99 11.76
C ILE A 745 2.72 -12.86 10.94
N LYS A 746 1.86 -11.89 11.28
CA LYS A 746 0.74 -11.50 10.42
C LYS A 746 1.13 -10.26 9.61
N ALA A 747 0.84 -9.08 10.06
CA ALA A 747 1.33 -7.79 9.56
C ALA A 747 0.68 -6.62 10.30
N GLY A 748 1.25 -5.42 10.19
CA GLY A 748 0.73 -4.20 10.83
C GLY A 748 0.85 -2.94 9.97
N GLY A 749 1.28 -3.09 8.70
CA GLY A 749 1.59 -1.95 7.83
C GLY A 749 0.37 -1.14 7.39
N GLU A 750 -0.79 -1.77 7.27
CA GLU A 750 -2.04 -1.17 6.79
C GLU A 750 -3.12 -1.06 7.90
N ALA A 751 -2.95 -1.74 9.04
CA ALA A 751 -3.94 -1.90 10.10
C ALA A 751 -4.57 -0.57 10.59
N GLY A 752 -3.76 0.49 10.78
CA GLY A 752 -4.27 1.78 11.24
C GLY A 752 -5.19 2.49 10.26
N THR A 753 -5.07 2.21 8.96
CA THR A 753 -5.87 2.86 7.92
C THR A 753 -7.24 2.19 7.73
N VAL A 754 -7.32 0.87 7.94
CA VAL A 754 -8.54 0.08 7.66
C VAL A 754 -9.77 0.59 8.42
N PRO A 755 -9.75 0.75 9.75
CA PRO A 755 -10.93 1.19 10.51
C PRO A 755 -11.13 2.70 10.52
N ALA A 756 -10.14 3.50 10.12
CA ALA A 756 -10.11 4.93 10.42
C ALA A 756 -11.29 5.72 9.84
N LEU A 757 -11.68 5.44 8.57
CA LEU A 757 -12.83 6.10 7.95
C LEU A 757 -14.13 5.79 8.72
N ALA A 758 -14.31 4.54 9.11
CA ALA A 758 -15.50 4.06 9.81
C ALA A 758 -15.62 4.70 11.21
N VAL A 759 -14.58 4.63 12.03
CA VAL A 759 -14.62 5.12 13.40
C VAL A 759 -14.74 6.64 13.48
N VAL A 760 -14.08 7.38 12.58
CA VAL A 760 -14.17 8.84 12.53
C VAL A 760 -15.54 9.27 11.97
N GLY A 761 -16.00 8.66 10.89
CA GLY A 761 -17.30 8.95 10.31
C GLY A 761 -18.45 8.69 11.30
N ASN A 762 -18.40 7.57 12.00
CA ASN A 762 -19.36 7.23 13.04
C ASN A 762 -19.28 8.21 14.22
N ALA A 763 -18.09 8.62 14.66
CA ALA A 763 -17.94 9.60 15.73
C ALA A 763 -18.49 10.98 15.36
N VAL A 764 -18.25 11.44 14.13
CA VAL A 764 -18.77 12.73 13.64
C VAL A 764 -20.30 12.72 13.60
N LEU A 765 -20.89 11.68 13.03
CA LEU A 765 -22.34 11.60 12.92
C LEU A 765 -23.03 11.33 14.26
N ASP A 766 -22.37 10.64 15.19
CA ASP A 766 -22.81 10.51 16.56
C ASP A 766 -22.81 11.88 17.30
N ALA A 767 -21.79 12.71 17.06
CA ALA A 767 -21.75 14.09 17.61
C ALA A 767 -22.88 14.97 17.04
N LEU A 768 -23.22 14.79 15.77
CA LEU A 768 -24.25 15.58 15.08
C LEU A 768 -25.68 15.05 15.26
N SER A 769 -25.83 13.82 15.77
CA SER A 769 -27.16 13.16 15.93
C SER A 769 -28.16 13.94 16.79
N PRO A 770 -27.76 14.69 17.87
CA PRO A 770 -28.70 15.51 18.62
C PRO A 770 -29.32 16.66 17.80
N LEU A 771 -28.73 17.03 16.67
CA LEU A 771 -29.26 18.03 15.74
C LEU A 771 -30.12 17.40 14.62
N GLY A 772 -30.35 16.08 14.68
CA GLY A 772 -31.11 15.35 13.64
C GLY A 772 -30.30 15.07 12.35
N ILE A 773 -28.98 15.27 12.36
CA ILE A 773 -28.10 15.00 11.21
C ILE A 773 -27.63 13.56 11.29
N ALA A 774 -28.20 12.69 10.46
CA ALA A 774 -27.88 11.25 10.40
C ALA A 774 -26.91 10.89 9.25
N GLU A 775 -26.81 11.74 8.23
CA GLU A 775 -26.03 11.48 7.01
C GLU A 775 -25.22 12.71 6.64
N MET A 776 -24.00 12.47 6.21
CA MET A 776 -23.11 13.49 5.68
C MET A 776 -21.93 12.78 4.98
N ASP A 777 -21.58 13.25 3.79
CA ASP A 777 -20.43 12.72 3.05
C ASP A 777 -19.10 13.24 3.58
N MET A 778 -18.07 12.39 3.49
CA MET A 778 -16.68 12.84 3.72
C MET A 778 -16.19 13.71 2.54
N PRO A 779 -15.18 14.54 2.73
CA PRO A 779 -14.46 14.76 4.00
C PRO A 779 -15.25 15.64 4.98
N PHE A 780 -15.09 15.35 6.25
CA PHE A 780 -15.72 16.06 7.37
C PHE A 780 -14.99 17.36 7.70
N THR A 781 -14.87 18.23 6.70
CA THR A 781 -14.24 19.54 6.88
C THR A 781 -15.11 20.44 7.73
N SER A 782 -14.50 21.43 8.42
CA SER A 782 -15.25 22.44 9.20
C SER A 782 -16.35 23.10 8.37
N ALA A 783 -16.08 23.41 7.09
CA ALA A 783 -17.05 24.03 6.20
C ALA A 783 -18.24 23.09 5.91
N ASN A 784 -18.00 21.79 5.71
CA ASN A 784 -19.06 20.83 5.42
C ASN A 784 -19.89 20.54 6.67
N ILE A 785 -19.25 20.37 7.83
CA ILE A 785 -19.92 20.20 9.13
C ILE A 785 -20.80 21.43 9.43
N TRP A 786 -20.25 22.63 9.29
CA TRP A 786 -21.01 23.86 9.53
C TRP A 786 -22.22 23.98 8.59
N LYS A 787 -22.06 23.66 7.31
CA LYS A 787 -23.19 23.67 6.36
C LYS A 787 -24.29 22.67 6.75
N ALA A 788 -23.92 21.49 7.22
CA ALA A 788 -24.89 20.50 7.68
C ALA A 788 -25.65 20.99 8.91
N ILE A 789 -24.95 21.62 9.87
CA ILE A 789 -25.55 22.22 11.07
C ILE A 789 -26.48 23.38 10.71
N ASP A 790 -26.04 24.30 9.84
CA ASP A 790 -26.84 25.44 9.37
C ASP A 790 -28.09 24.99 8.60
N ALA A 791 -27.99 23.95 7.79
CA ALA A 791 -29.15 23.36 7.09
C ALA A 791 -30.15 22.75 8.06
N ALA A 792 -29.70 21.99 9.06
CA ALA A 792 -30.56 21.41 10.09
C ALA A 792 -31.27 22.48 10.97
N ALA A 793 -30.57 23.60 11.25
CA ALA A 793 -31.18 24.70 12.04
C ALA A 793 -32.27 25.49 11.28
N ARG A 794 -32.34 25.33 9.94
CA ARG A 794 -33.35 25.99 9.10
C ARG A 794 -34.61 25.14 8.87
N THR A 795 -34.53 23.85 9.14
CA THR A 795 -35.67 22.90 9.06
C THR A 795 -36.39 22.78 10.41
#